data_97ae62fd2a0af3e75f6c20cfdb506e41
#
_entry.id   97ae62fd2a0af3e75f6c20cfdb506e41
#
_cell.length_a   1.000
_cell.length_b   1.000
_cell.length_c   1.000
_cell.angle_alpha   90.00
_cell.angle_beta   90.00
_cell.angle_gamma   90.00
#
_symmetry.space_group_name_H-M   'P 1'
#
loop_
_entity.id
_entity.type
_entity.pdbx_description
1 polymer ?
#
loop_
_entity_poly.entity_id
_entity_poly.type
_entity_poly.pdbx_seq_one_letter_code
_entity_poly.pdbx_strand_id
1 'polypeptide(L)'
;MERKHLIGFVTILVCVLITTNLFAQNTGKIVGTVIDKETRAPLPGANVLIEGTMLGAATDLDGKFLILRVPPGRYTLVVNFIGYQRTILQNVQVLTDLTTTANFELTTEILVGKEVTIIAEAPAVRKDLTSVEARVQAEEIKKMPVQELGDLLNIQAGVTRDAGGAIHIRGGRSTEVSYRVNGISITDDFSRTQALEIENESIQELQVISGTFNAEYGNAMSGVINVVTKTGGSKLQGSFEAWTGDYVSSRKDIFWNINNFNPTDIYNYQGTLSGPIINNRVSFFLTGRKWRNDGWLYGPNAYLPQGRTAIVNGDTVAVSGDSSAVAMNFSDRWSGQAALEWQIAAPLKFRIDALGSLEKKRYYNHFYKLDPNGDKGDKEHGLSIIPKFTYLLGKTSYSELTLAYKYNDLISKLYDNYNDPRYVHPDSLNTGSQQFAKAGTNLGWFERNSTSRIAKLDLTSQVTKRHQVKTGFEFQSDRVFYSDITLIPAVDENGIQIEPFTPSIDEISTFTHNEFTREPFKFAAFFQDKIEYESLIINLGLRYDYFDANGKIPSDPEDPNIYNPFKLNHIYRDTNSNGVIDLTERTADNELTIAEREQFWYKNTTPKSQLSPRLGVGYPITERGVIHFSYGIFQQVPEYYRLYIGDQIKLSKSAGTYGPYGNPDLKPERNTMYELGLKQQLAEELVVDVTGFYRDIRNWISTSPIKTTILSGVNYVIFNNRDFANVRGVTLSVDKKFTNNYAFTVDYTYQIVEGTNSNPEQEFYSQQGGAEPTKVLTPLDWDQRHSLNANLFVGGNTWGGSLIARFSTGQPYTPVSVTATRTGQSILAGLPNNSRSKPNLLTVDFNIYKNFVYRNLNIQVFMKMFNLFDAANPVVVYGDTGRPDYTLLLLAQAAQADPTWFDNPSYYSEPRRIQVGTRIGF
;
A
#
# COMPACT_ATOMS: atom_id res chain seq x y z
N MET A 1 -35.45 7.32 8.75
CA MET A 1 -35.49 8.13 7.52
C MET A 1 -34.55 7.60 6.42
N GLU A 2 -33.48 6.93 6.78
CA GLU A 2 -32.35 6.53 5.90
C GLU A 2 -32.62 5.38 4.93
N ARG A 3 -33.44 4.38 5.28
CA ARG A 3 -33.80 3.30 4.34
C ARG A 3 -34.56 3.78 3.10
N LYS A 4 -35.35 4.85 3.22
CA LYS A 4 -36.13 5.39 2.10
C LYS A 4 -35.25 6.14 1.10
N HIS A 5 -34.18 6.83 1.55
CA HIS A 5 -33.25 7.51 0.66
C HIS A 5 -32.33 6.53 -0.07
N LEU A 6 -31.92 5.44 0.59
CA LEU A 6 -31.13 4.39 -0.04
C LEU A 6 -31.96 3.61 -1.09
N ILE A 7 -33.22 3.29 -0.77
CA ILE A 7 -34.14 2.65 -1.73
C ILE A 7 -34.44 3.61 -2.89
N GLY A 8 -34.70 4.91 -2.60
CA GLY A 8 -34.90 5.94 -3.62
C GLY A 8 -33.67 6.11 -4.53
N PHE A 9 -32.48 6.12 -3.96
CA PHE A 9 -31.22 6.24 -4.71
C PHE A 9 -30.93 4.98 -5.54
N VAL A 10 -31.12 3.78 -4.97
CA VAL A 10 -31.01 2.52 -5.69
C VAL A 10 -32.06 2.42 -6.79
N THR A 11 -33.27 2.89 -6.56
CA THR A 11 -34.34 2.92 -7.59
C THR A 11 -33.99 3.92 -8.70
N ILE A 12 -33.49 5.11 -8.37
CA ILE A 12 -33.00 6.09 -9.36
C ILE A 12 -31.80 5.54 -10.12
N LEU A 13 -30.86 4.89 -9.44
CA LEU A 13 -29.70 4.26 -10.07
C LEU A 13 -30.13 3.12 -11.00
N VAL A 14 -31.09 2.30 -10.59
CA VAL A 14 -31.67 1.22 -11.42
C VAL A 14 -32.47 1.83 -12.60
N CYS A 15 -33.21 2.90 -12.39
CA CYS A 15 -33.94 3.59 -13.47
C CYS A 15 -32.97 4.28 -14.46
N VAL A 16 -31.87 4.87 -13.98
CA VAL A 16 -30.80 5.42 -14.84
C VAL A 16 -30.06 4.30 -15.56
N LEU A 17 -29.84 3.15 -14.93
CA LEU A 17 -29.24 1.97 -15.56
C LEU A 17 -30.12 1.33 -16.66
N ILE A 18 -31.45 1.50 -16.59
CA ILE A 18 -32.37 0.98 -17.62
C ILE A 18 -32.43 1.91 -18.85
N THR A 19 -32.09 3.19 -18.70
CA THR A 19 -32.22 4.19 -19.76
C THR A 19 -30.92 4.61 -20.44
N THR A 20 -29.74 4.23 -19.89
CA THR A 20 -28.45 4.61 -20.46
C THR A 20 -27.51 3.40 -20.55
N ASN A 21 -27.13 3.00 -21.77
CA ASN A 21 -26.10 1.98 -22.01
C ASN A 21 -24.71 2.62 -21.96
N LEU A 22 -23.97 2.54 -20.81
CA LEU A 22 -22.68 3.19 -20.60
C LEU A 22 -21.66 2.30 -19.87
N PHE A 23 -20.44 2.00 -20.44
CA PHE A 23 -19.41 1.10 -19.86
C PHE A 23 -17.94 1.27 -20.36
N ALA A 24 -16.80 1.21 -19.63
CA ALA A 24 -15.36 1.45 -20.00
C ALA A 24 -14.23 0.56 -19.35
N GLN A 25 -12.98 0.41 -19.87
CA GLN A 25 -11.93 -0.55 -19.41
C GLN A 25 -10.50 0.01 -19.32
N ASN A 26 -9.62 -0.58 -18.40
CA ASN A 26 -8.16 -0.40 -18.35
C ASN A 26 -7.49 -1.14 -19.52
N THR A 27 -7.45 -0.53 -20.69
CA THR A 27 -6.92 -1.08 -21.93
C THR A 27 -6.16 -0.02 -22.70
N GLY A 28 -5.29 -0.44 -23.60
CA GLY A 28 -4.74 0.42 -24.62
C GLY A 28 -5.58 0.44 -25.89
N LYS A 29 -5.13 1.25 -26.85
CA LYS A 29 -5.66 1.31 -28.21
C LYS A 29 -4.53 1.12 -29.23
N ILE A 30 -4.87 0.52 -30.37
CA ILE A 30 -3.94 0.42 -31.51
C ILE A 30 -4.49 1.30 -32.63
N VAL A 31 -3.65 2.18 -33.17
CA VAL A 31 -3.96 3.01 -34.33
C VAL A 31 -2.90 2.77 -35.40
N GLY A 32 -3.24 3.07 -36.65
CA GLY A 32 -2.24 3.01 -37.73
C GLY A 32 -2.82 3.32 -39.07
N THR A 33 -1.95 3.20 -40.09
CA THR A 33 -2.32 3.38 -41.46
C THR A 33 -1.94 2.13 -42.26
N VAL A 34 -2.74 1.79 -43.26
CA VAL A 34 -2.43 0.76 -44.22
C VAL A 34 -2.35 1.44 -45.59
N ILE A 35 -1.17 1.36 -46.23
CA ILE A 35 -0.91 1.98 -47.53
C ILE A 35 -0.31 0.98 -48.48
N ASP A 36 -0.45 1.25 -49.76
CA ASP A 36 0.29 0.56 -50.82
C ASP A 36 1.78 0.93 -50.77
N LYS A 37 2.65 -0.05 -50.79
CA LYS A 37 4.12 0.16 -50.66
C LYS A 37 4.74 0.91 -51.84
N GLU A 38 4.22 0.71 -53.05
CA GLU A 38 4.80 1.30 -54.25
C GLU A 38 4.20 2.68 -54.54
N THR A 39 2.88 2.78 -54.48
CA THR A 39 2.15 4.00 -54.81
C THR A 39 1.96 4.99 -53.65
N ARG A 40 2.20 4.52 -52.41
CA ARG A 40 1.93 5.25 -51.14
C ARG A 40 0.44 5.61 -50.97
N ALA A 41 -0.43 5.11 -51.82
CA ALA A 41 -1.87 5.37 -51.70
C ALA A 41 -2.49 4.67 -50.48
N PRO A 42 -3.44 5.31 -49.77
CA PRO A 42 -4.16 4.67 -48.71
C PRO A 42 -4.99 3.48 -49.25
N LEU A 43 -5.12 2.44 -48.39
CA LEU A 43 -5.89 1.24 -48.73
C LEU A 43 -7.17 1.18 -47.86
N PRO A 44 -8.30 1.77 -48.30
CA PRO A 44 -9.57 1.74 -47.58
C PRO A 44 -10.18 0.35 -47.54
N GLY A 45 -10.72 -0.07 -46.40
CA GLY A 45 -11.35 -1.39 -46.21
C GLY A 45 -10.38 -2.53 -45.97
N ALA A 46 -9.08 -2.25 -45.80
CA ALA A 46 -8.13 -3.27 -45.35
C ALA A 46 -8.50 -3.74 -43.92
N ASN A 47 -8.53 -5.04 -43.71
CA ASN A 47 -8.94 -5.65 -42.47
C ASN A 47 -7.72 -5.92 -41.57
N VAL A 48 -7.62 -5.24 -40.42
CA VAL A 48 -6.55 -5.38 -39.41
C VAL A 48 -7.10 -6.16 -38.23
N LEU A 49 -6.54 -7.33 -37.94
CA LEU A 49 -6.99 -8.22 -36.89
C LEU A 49 -5.85 -8.48 -35.86
N ILE A 50 -6.21 -8.62 -34.59
CA ILE A 50 -5.32 -9.15 -33.56
C ILE A 50 -5.46 -10.67 -33.52
N GLU A 51 -4.38 -11.38 -33.90
CA GLU A 51 -4.38 -12.84 -33.99
C GLU A 51 -4.78 -13.49 -32.66
N GLY A 52 -5.62 -14.52 -32.71
CA GLY A 52 -6.11 -15.24 -31.54
C GLY A 52 -7.18 -14.51 -30.74
N THR A 53 -7.67 -13.37 -31.23
CA THR A 53 -8.73 -12.59 -30.57
C THR A 53 -9.87 -12.27 -31.57
N MET A 54 -10.96 -11.69 -31.04
CA MET A 54 -12.04 -11.15 -31.86
C MET A 54 -11.89 -9.63 -32.13
N LEU A 55 -10.73 -9.04 -31.77
CA LEU A 55 -10.48 -7.63 -31.90
C LEU A 55 -9.88 -7.31 -33.28
N GLY A 56 -10.43 -6.28 -33.92
CA GLY A 56 -9.95 -5.81 -35.21
C GLY A 56 -10.71 -4.60 -35.71
N ALA A 57 -10.24 -4.01 -36.79
CA ALA A 57 -10.88 -2.89 -37.46
C ALA A 57 -10.58 -2.88 -38.95
N ALA A 58 -11.52 -2.39 -39.77
CA ALA A 58 -11.25 -2.03 -41.15
C ALA A 58 -10.75 -0.60 -41.26
N THR A 59 -9.88 -0.32 -42.25
CA THR A 59 -9.38 1.03 -42.50
C THR A 59 -10.45 1.95 -43.08
N ASP A 60 -10.39 3.23 -42.76
CA ASP A 60 -11.21 4.31 -43.32
C ASP A 60 -10.73 4.76 -44.71
N LEU A 61 -11.38 5.80 -45.28
CA LEU A 61 -11.01 6.33 -46.59
C LEU A 61 -9.58 6.87 -46.71
N ASP A 62 -9.00 7.27 -45.59
CA ASP A 62 -7.60 7.72 -45.46
C ASP A 62 -6.63 6.53 -45.21
N GLY A 63 -7.09 5.30 -45.25
CA GLY A 63 -6.33 4.09 -44.90
C GLY A 63 -6.03 3.95 -43.42
N LYS A 64 -6.69 4.72 -42.53
CA LYS A 64 -6.48 4.71 -41.07
C LYS A 64 -7.37 3.71 -40.38
N PHE A 65 -6.88 3.07 -39.34
CA PHE A 65 -7.64 2.16 -38.49
C PHE A 65 -7.47 2.48 -37.01
N LEU A 66 -8.45 2.09 -36.20
CA LEU A 66 -8.47 2.21 -34.75
C LEU A 66 -9.04 0.95 -34.12
N ILE A 67 -8.23 0.28 -33.28
CA ILE A 67 -8.67 -0.86 -32.46
C ILE A 67 -8.65 -0.42 -31.02
N LEU A 68 -9.83 -0.34 -30.38
CA LEU A 68 -9.99 0.02 -28.98
C LEU A 68 -10.02 -1.24 -28.10
N ARG A 69 -9.84 -1.05 -26.79
CA ARG A 69 -9.98 -2.08 -25.74
C ARG A 69 -9.00 -3.24 -25.90
N VAL A 70 -7.81 -2.98 -26.33
CA VAL A 70 -6.78 -4.02 -26.38
C VAL A 70 -6.18 -4.15 -24.99
N PRO A 71 -6.29 -5.31 -24.31
CA PRO A 71 -5.65 -5.52 -23.02
C PRO A 71 -4.14 -5.30 -23.13
N PRO A 72 -3.46 -4.89 -22.02
CA PRO A 72 -2.01 -4.77 -22.08
C PRO A 72 -1.37 -6.13 -22.35
N GLY A 73 -0.34 -6.13 -23.20
CA GLY A 73 0.34 -7.35 -23.63
C GLY A 73 1.06 -7.21 -24.95
N ARG A 74 1.60 -8.33 -25.47
CA ARG A 74 2.25 -8.41 -26.76
C ARG A 74 1.38 -9.19 -27.73
N TYR A 75 1.16 -8.62 -28.89
CA TYR A 75 0.22 -9.15 -29.89
C TYR A 75 0.86 -9.30 -31.26
N THR A 76 0.26 -10.16 -32.06
CA THR A 76 0.50 -10.28 -33.50
C THR A 76 -0.68 -9.63 -34.22
N LEU A 77 -0.43 -8.64 -35.06
CA LEU A 77 -1.41 -8.06 -35.94
C LEU A 77 -1.32 -8.68 -37.32
N VAL A 78 -2.47 -8.94 -37.90
CA VAL A 78 -2.59 -9.52 -39.26
C VAL A 78 -3.42 -8.58 -40.12
N VAL A 79 -2.86 -8.17 -41.25
CA VAL A 79 -3.57 -7.34 -42.21
C VAL A 79 -3.87 -8.14 -43.46
N ASN A 80 -5.14 -8.10 -43.86
CA ASN A 80 -5.62 -8.72 -45.11
C ASN A 80 -6.32 -7.67 -45.97
N PHE A 81 -5.94 -7.59 -47.23
CA PHE A 81 -6.61 -6.79 -48.27
C PHE A 81 -6.62 -7.51 -49.62
N ILE A 82 -7.71 -7.43 -50.34
CA ILE A 82 -7.86 -8.15 -51.61
C ILE A 82 -6.83 -7.66 -52.66
N GLY A 83 -6.05 -8.57 -53.23
CA GLY A 83 -5.00 -8.25 -54.20
C GLY A 83 -3.65 -7.90 -53.57
N TYR A 84 -3.51 -8.02 -52.25
CA TYR A 84 -2.25 -7.76 -51.53
C TYR A 84 -1.82 -8.95 -50.69
N GLN A 85 -0.53 -9.06 -50.49
CA GLN A 85 0.06 -10.11 -49.64
C GLN A 85 -0.38 -9.92 -48.19
N ARG A 86 -0.77 -11.01 -47.54
CA ARG A 86 -1.02 -11.04 -46.09
C ARG A 86 0.22 -10.60 -45.35
N THR A 87 0.07 -9.56 -44.55
CA THR A 87 1.18 -9.00 -43.78
C THR A 87 0.93 -9.23 -42.30
N ILE A 88 1.92 -9.74 -41.60
CA ILE A 88 1.92 -10.06 -40.17
C ILE A 88 2.92 -9.15 -39.46
N LEU A 89 2.47 -8.44 -38.44
CA LEU A 89 3.31 -7.64 -37.56
C LEU A 89 3.33 -8.29 -36.17
N GLN A 90 4.44 -8.92 -35.81
CA GLN A 90 4.60 -9.61 -34.53
C GLN A 90 5.16 -8.68 -33.45
N ASN A 91 4.99 -9.03 -32.19
CA ASN A 91 5.56 -8.35 -31.02
C ASN A 91 5.05 -6.92 -30.79
N VAL A 92 3.82 -6.61 -31.22
CA VAL A 92 3.19 -5.30 -30.99
C VAL A 92 2.84 -5.16 -29.52
N GLN A 93 3.51 -4.28 -28.81
CA GLN A 93 3.29 -4.04 -27.37
C GLN A 93 2.17 -3.04 -27.15
N VAL A 94 1.15 -3.45 -26.41
CA VAL A 94 0.05 -2.60 -25.95
C VAL A 94 0.16 -2.40 -24.45
N LEU A 95 0.00 -1.15 -23.99
CA LEU A 95 0.00 -0.76 -22.59
C LEU A 95 -1.31 -0.06 -22.23
N THR A 96 -1.69 -0.14 -20.99
CA THR A 96 -2.92 0.48 -20.46
C THR A 96 -2.91 2.01 -20.66
N ASP A 97 -4.05 2.56 -21.09
CA ASP A 97 -4.31 3.99 -21.34
C ASP A 97 -3.40 4.66 -22.39
N LEU A 98 -2.57 3.90 -23.09
CA LEU A 98 -1.67 4.41 -24.12
C LEU A 98 -2.11 4.02 -25.52
N THR A 99 -1.59 4.79 -26.50
CA THR A 99 -1.80 4.57 -27.93
C THR A 99 -0.59 3.83 -28.51
N THR A 100 -0.83 2.66 -29.11
CA THR A 100 0.20 1.94 -29.87
C THR A 100 -0.01 2.22 -31.35
N THR A 101 1.01 2.75 -32.04
CA THR A 101 0.94 2.98 -33.50
C THR A 101 1.52 1.79 -34.24
N ALA A 102 0.77 1.26 -35.21
CA ALA A 102 1.16 0.14 -36.07
C ALA A 102 0.82 0.47 -37.51
N ASN A 103 1.80 0.84 -38.30
CA ASN A 103 1.62 1.17 -39.72
C ASN A 103 2.00 -0.02 -40.62
N PHE A 104 1.30 -0.18 -41.75
CA PHE A 104 1.53 -1.25 -42.70
C PHE A 104 1.69 -0.71 -44.08
N GLU A 105 2.71 -1.24 -44.82
CA GLU A 105 2.93 -1.04 -46.24
C GLU A 105 2.72 -2.38 -46.94
N LEU A 106 1.63 -2.51 -47.65
CA LEU A 106 1.27 -3.77 -48.30
C LEU A 106 1.85 -3.83 -49.71
N THR A 107 2.37 -4.99 -50.07
CA THR A 107 2.86 -5.28 -51.45
C THR A 107 1.77 -6.02 -52.22
N THR A 108 1.55 -5.66 -53.47
CA THR A 108 0.61 -6.34 -54.36
C THR A 108 0.96 -7.83 -54.54
N GLU A 109 -0.02 -8.68 -54.54
CA GLU A 109 0.16 -10.12 -54.64
C GLU A 109 0.37 -10.50 -56.12
N ILE A 110 1.60 -10.86 -56.51
CA ILE A 110 1.92 -11.37 -57.84
C ILE A 110 1.91 -12.89 -57.88
N LEU A 111 2.07 -13.57 -56.74
CA LEU A 111 2.08 -15.01 -56.57
C LEU A 111 1.32 -15.41 -55.30
N VAL A 112 0.31 -16.26 -55.43
CA VAL A 112 -0.52 -16.72 -54.29
C VAL A 112 0.33 -17.46 -53.23
N GLY A 113 0.33 -16.99 -52.00
CA GLY A 113 0.77 -17.77 -50.83
C GLY A 113 2.05 -17.30 -50.12
N LYS A 114 2.65 -16.13 -50.42
CA LYS A 114 3.75 -15.59 -49.65
C LYS A 114 3.24 -14.61 -48.55
N GLU A 115 3.47 -14.96 -47.28
CA GLU A 115 3.21 -14.08 -46.13
C GLU A 115 4.45 -13.20 -45.85
N VAL A 116 4.24 -11.92 -45.51
CA VAL A 116 5.28 -11.02 -45.05
C VAL A 116 5.19 -10.90 -43.55
N THR A 117 6.20 -11.37 -42.83
CA THR A 117 6.28 -11.22 -41.36
C THR A 117 7.27 -10.12 -41.00
N ILE A 118 6.81 -9.16 -40.21
CA ILE A 118 7.60 -8.04 -39.67
C ILE A 118 7.58 -8.15 -38.15
N ILE A 119 8.71 -7.94 -37.51
CA ILE A 119 8.80 -7.87 -36.05
C ILE A 119 8.71 -6.40 -35.66
N ALA A 120 7.67 -6.05 -34.85
CA ALA A 120 7.54 -4.69 -34.36
C ALA A 120 8.59 -4.43 -33.27
N GLU A 121 9.24 -3.30 -33.36
CA GLU A 121 10.07 -2.78 -32.29
C GLU A 121 9.23 -1.81 -31.44
N ALA A 122 9.22 -2.01 -30.13
CA ALA A 122 8.54 -1.08 -29.24
C ALA A 122 9.29 0.27 -29.25
N PRO A 123 8.59 1.41 -29.43
CA PRO A 123 9.24 2.72 -29.42
C PRO A 123 9.98 2.93 -28.08
N ALA A 124 11.19 3.49 -28.16
CA ALA A 124 12.00 3.75 -26.99
C ALA A 124 11.43 4.90 -26.16
N VAL A 125 10.92 5.93 -26.83
CA VAL A 125 10.24 7.07 -26.21
C VAL A 125 8.79 7.06 -26.63
N ARG A 126 7.91 7.12 -25.65
CA ARG A 126 6.46 7.24 -25.85
C ARG A 126 6.06 8.70 -25.85
N LYS A 127 5.48 9.15 -26.93
CA LYS A 127 5.10 10.56 -27.13
C LYS A 127 3.82 10.93 -26.39
N ASP A 128 2.99 9.95 -25.99
CA ASP A 128 1.68 10.13 -25.41
C ASP A 128 1.65 10.11 -23.87
N LEU A 129 2.82 10.15 -23.22
CA LEU A 129 2.96 10.32 -21.78
C LEU A 129 2.92 11.82 -21.43
N THR A 130 1.99 12.17 -20.54
CA THR A 130 1.83 13.54 -20.01
C THR A 130 2.19 13.65 -18.54
N SER A 131 2.64 12.57 -17.91
CA SER A 131 3.10 12.48 -16.52
C SER A 131 4.16 11.41 -16.36
N VAL A 132 4.86 11.40 -15.23
CA VAL A 132 5.89 10.40 -14.91
C VAL A 132 5.23 9.14 -14.37
N GLU A 133 5.48 8.05 -15.06
CA GLU A 133 5.08 6.72 -14.63
C GLU A 133 6.14 5.66 -14.97
N ALA A 134 6.33 4.71 -14.09
CA ALA A 134 7.09 3.51 -14.36
C ALA A 134 6.12 2.35 -14.67
N ARG A 135 6.45 1.56 -15.69
CA ARG A 135 5.66 0.41 -16.10
C ARG A 135 6.55 -0.82 -16.20
N VAL A 136 6.19 -1.86 -15.46
CA VAL A 136 6.92 -3.13 -15.45
C VAL A 136 6.01 -4.23 -15.98
N GLN A 137 6.48 -4.94 -17.02
CA GLN A 137 5.72 -6.01 -17.65
C GLN A 137 6.00 -7.38 -17.01
N ALA A 138 5.06 -8.31 -17.16
CA ALA A 138 5.19 -9.67 -16.63
C ALA A 138 6.52 -10.36 -17.01
N GLU A 139 7.00 -10.17 -18.25
CA GLU A 139 8.24 -10.76 -18.74
C GLU A 139 9.49 -10.15 -18.10
N GLU A 140 9.44 -8.90 -17.68
CA GLU A 140 10.51 -8.21 -16.98
C GLU A 140 10.56 -8.66 -15.52
N ILE A 141 9.39 -8.76 -14.85
CA ILE A 141 9.28 -9.25 -13.47
C ILE A 141 9.94 -10.62 -13.31
N LYS A 142 9.70 -11.53 -14.26
CA LYS A 142 10.28 -12.90 -14.23
C LYS A 142 11.80 -12.95 -14.26
N LYS A 143 12.45 -11.90 -14.76
CA LYS A 143 13.92 -11.84 -14.88
C LYS A 143 14.58 -11.21 -13.65
N MET A 144 13.81 -10.55 -12.78
CA MET A 144 14.32 -9.82 -11.61
C MET A 144 14.41 -10.72 -10.38
N PRO A 145 15.35 -10.49 -9.44
CA PRO A 145 15.40 -11.16 -8.15
C PRO A 145 14.38 -10.52 -7.18
N VAL A 146 13.11 -10.58 -7.52
CA VAL A 146 12.00 -10.04 -6.72
C VAL A 146 11.05 -11.16 -6.31
N GLN A 147 10.38 -11.01 -5.17
CA GLN A 147 9.49 -12.03 -4.62
C GLN A 147 8.08 -11.50 -4.39
N GLU A 148 7.98 -10.25 -4.00
CA GLU A 148 6.73 -9.59 -3.65
C GLU A 148 6.59 -8.25 -4.41
N LEU A 149 5.37 -7.72 -4.42
CA LEU A 149 5.09 -6.42 -5.02
C LEU A 149 5.97 -5.32 -4.42
N GLY A 150 6.20 -5.36 -3.10
CA GLY A 150 7.06 -4.40 -2.39
C GLY A 150 8.50 -4.35 -2.93
N ASP A 151 9.06 -5.47 -3.38
CA ASP A 151 10.40 -5.51 -3.99
C ASP A 151 10.43 -4.79 -5.34
N LEU A 152 9.37 -4.99 -6.16
CA LEU A 152 9.21 -4.31 -7.45
C LEU A 152 9.07 -2.79 -7.30
N LEU A 153 8.40 -2.36 -6.24
CA LEU A 153 8.23 -0.94 -5.94
C LEU A 153 9.54 -0.29 -5.50
N ASN A 154 10.31 -0.98 -4.68
CA ASN A 154 11.54 -0.49 -4.07
C ASN A 154 12.69 -0.23 -5.07
N ILE A 155 12.58 -0.72 -6.31
CA ILE A 155 13.55 -0.47 -7.37
C ILE A 155 13.12 0.65 -8.32
N GLN A 156 11.96 1.28 -8.12
CA GLN A 156 11.48 2.35 -8.99
C GLN A 156 12.05 3.71 -8.58
N ALA A 157 12.28 4.59 -9.56
CA ALA A 157 12.71 5.97 -9.31
C ALA A 157 11.71 6.72 -8.42
N GLY A 158 12.22 7.46 -7.42
CA GLY A 158 11.41 8.25 -6.50
C GLY A 158 10.67 7.44 -5.45
N VAL A 159 10.91 6.14 -5.35
CA VAL A 159 10.38 5.28 -4.30
C VAL A 159 11.44 5.03 -3.24
N THR A 160 11.09 5.22 -1.98
CA THR A 160 11.95 4.95 -0.82
C THR A 160 11.21 4.10 0.20
N ARG A 161 11.95 3.43 1.09
CA ARG A 161 11.39 2.61 2.15
C ARG A 161 11.92 3.09 3.49
N ASP A 162 11.07 3.20 4.49
CA ASP A 162 11.48 3.53 5.85
C ASP A 162 11.97 2.31 6.64
N ALA A 163 12.38 2.54 7.90
CA ALA A 163 12.85 1.49 8.80
C ALA A 163 11.79 0.41 9.10
N GLY A 164 10.50 0.77 9.05
CA GLY A 164 9.37 -0.14 9.22
C GLY A 164 8.99 -0.90 7.94
N GLY A 165 9.66 -0.63 6.83
CA GLY A 165 9.39 -1.24 5.53
C GLY A 165 8.28 -0.56 4.73
N ALA A 166 7.69 0.54 5.22
CA ALA A 166 6.64 1.26 4.53
C ALA A 166 7.17 2.01 3.29
N ILE A 167 6.37 2.03 2.23
CA ILE A 167 6.73 2.62 0.93
C ILE A 167 6.36 4.10 0.90
N HIS A 168 7.31 4.94 0.54
CA HIS A 168 7.15 6.36 0.31
C HIS A 168 7.40 6.69 -1.16
N ILE A 169 6.48 7.41 -1.79
CA ILE A 169 6.62 7.83 -3.19
C ILE A 169 6.87 9.34 -3.21
N ARG A 170 8.00 9.77 -3.80
CA ARG A 170 8.42 11.17 -3.90
C ARG A 170 8.22 11.94 -2.60
N GLY A 171 8.74 11.39 -1.52
CA GLY A 171 8.75 12.00 -0.20
C GLY A 171 7.40 12.17 0.49
N GLY A 172 6.31 11.58 -0.02
CA GLY A 172 5.01 11.55 0.69
C GLY A 172 5.04 10.58 1.87
N ARG A 173 4.07 10.71 2.79
CA ARG A 173 3.83 9.68 3.80
C ARG A 173 3.44 8.37 3.12
N SER A 174 3.78 7.23 3.69
CA SER A 174 3.39 5.91 3.18
C SER A 174 1.87 5.75 3.03
N THR A 175 1.11 6.39 3.90
CA THR A 175 -0.36 6.41 3.89
C THR A 175 -0.98 7.22 2.73
N GLU A 176 -0.17 7.97 1.97
CA GLU A 176 -0.60 8.76 0.80
C GLU A 176 -0.63 7.96 -0.50
N VAL A 177 -0.20 6.69 -0.47
CA VAL A 177 -0.18 5.81 -1.63
C VAL A 177 -1.51 5.08 -1.79
N SER A 178 -2.02 5.00 -3.04
CA SER A 178 -3.19 4.19 -3.38
C SER A 178 -2.78 2.92 -4.11
N TYR A 179 -3.13 1.76 -3.55
CA TYR A 179 -2.95 0.46 -4.18
C TYR A 179 -4.22 0.06 -4.92
N ARG A 180 -4.09 -0.36 -6.18
CA ARG A 180 -5.22 -0.71 -7.05
C ARG A 180 -4.98 -2.01 -7.81
N VAL A 181 -6.06 -2.75 -8.03
CA VAL A 181 -6.09 -3.91 -8.93
C VAL A 181 -7.16 -3.65 -9.98
N ASN A 182 -6.75 -3.70 -11.25
CA ASN A 182 -7.63 -3.46 -12.40
C ASN A 182 -8.43 -2.14 -12.28
N GLY A 183 -7.82 -1.09 -11.67
CA GLY A 183 -8.40 0.24 -11.46
C GLY A 183 -9.27 0.39 -10.20
N ILE A 184 -9.52 -0.68 -9.44
CA ILE A 184 -10.26 -0.64 -8.18
C ILE A 184 -9.29 -0.57 -6.99
N SER A 185 -9.57 0.31 -6.03
CA SER A 185 -8.75 0.44 -4.82
C SER A 185 -8.84 -0.81 -3.95
N ILE A 186 -7.68 -1.38 -3.65
CA ILE A 186 -7.49 -2.42 -2.63
C ILE A 186 -6.79 -1.88 -1.39
N THR A 187 -6.63 -0.57 -1.27
CA THR A 187 -6.11 0.06 -0.06
C THR A 187 -7.09 -0.17 1.09
N ASP A 188 -6.59 -0.52 2.27
CA ASP A 188 -7.37 -0.51 3.51
C ASP A 188 -7.52 0.94 3.99
N ASP A 189 -8.72 1.47 3.97
CA ASP A 189 -8.95 2.87 4.34
C ASP A 189 -8.79 3.13 5.85
N PHE A 190 -8.72 2.09 6.69
CA PHE A 190 -8.46 2.26 8.12
C PHE A 190 -7.03 2.68 8.40
N SER A 191 -6.06 1.98 7.83
CA SER A 191 -4.62 2.21 8.02
C SER A 191 -3.91 2.79 6.80
N ARG A 192 -4.58 2.89 5.65
CA ARG A 192 -4.04 3.32 4.36
C ARG A 192 -2.90 2.44 3.83
N THR A 193 -2.89 1.19 4.22
CA THR A 193 -1.94 0.18 3.75
C THR A 193 -2.55 -0.71 2.66
N GLN A 194 -1.75 -1.56 2.06
CA GLN A 194 -2.22 -2.60 1.14
C GLN A 194 -3.05 -3.63 1.92
N ALA A 195 -4.32 -3.85 1.53
CA ALA A 195 -5.25 -4.71 2.27
C ALA A 195 -5.06 -6.21 2.01
N LEU A 196 -4.45 -6.59 0.90
CA LEU A 196 -4.18 -7.98 0.57
C LEU A 196 -2.96 -8.08 -0.37
N GLU A 197 -2.25 -9.18 -0.28
CA GLU A 197 -1.07 -9.41 -1.10
C GLU A 197 -1.45 -9.76 -2.55
N ILE A 198 -0.65 -9.26 -3.49
CA ILE A 198 -0.80 -9.52 -4.92
C ILE A 198 0.41 -10.33 -5.40
N GLU A 199 0.16 -11.51 -5.91
CA GLU A 199 1.22 -12.38 -6.39
C GLU A 199 1.85 -11.85 -7.67
N ASN A 200 3.19 -11.79 -7.73
CA ASN A 200 3.93 -11.33 -8.90
C ASN A 200 3.56 -12.11 -10.17
N GLU A 201 3.25 -13.41 -10.04
CA GLU A 201 2.80 -14.25 -11.16
C GLU A 201 1.41 -13.87 -11.68
N SER A 202 0.60 -13.16 -10.90
CA SER A 202 -0.70 -12.65 -11.36
C SER A 202 -0.60 -11.34 -12.15
N ILE A 203 0.55 -10.66 -12.08
CA ILE A 203 0.74 -9.34 -12.68
C ILE A 203 0.97 -9.48 -14.19
N GLN A 204 0.17 -8.80 -14.99
CA GLN A 204 0.37 -8.57 -16.41
C GLN A 204 1.16 -7.29 -16.66
N GLU A 205 0.78 -6.22 -15.96
CA GLU A 205 1.42 -4.92 -15.99
C GLU A 205 1.34 -4.27 -14.59
N LEU A 206 2.46 -3.82 -14.07
CA LEU A 206 2.53 -2.94 -12.90
C LEU A 206 2.74 -1.52 -13.38
N GLN A 207 1.89 -0.60 -12.92
CA GLN A 207 1.99 0.83 -13.15
C GLN A 207 2.29 1.51 -11.82
N VAL A 208 3.39 2.21 -11.72
CA VAL A 208 3.75 3.07 -10.59
C VAL A 208 3.70 4.52 -11.07
N ILE A 209 2.60 5.18 -10.79
CA ILE A 209 2.38 6.57 -11.16
C ILE A 209 2.82 7.43 -9.99
N SER A 210 4.04 7.92 -10.07
CA SER A 210 4.69 8.70 -9.00
C SER A 210 4.47 10.21 -9.15
N GLY A 211 3.96 10.64 -10.30
CA GLY A 211 3.69 12.01 -10.64
C GLY A 211 2.23 12.41 -10.51
N THR A 212 1.84 13.41 -11.31
CA THR A 212 0.44 13.78 -11.44
C THR A 212 -0.31 12.67 -12.16
N PHE A 213 -1.39 12.19 -11.58
CA PHE A 213 -2.19 11.11 -12.14
C PHE A 213 -3.54 11.60 -12.64
N ASN A 214 -4.11 10.86 -13.58
CA ASN A 214 -5.35 11.17 -14.26
C ASN A 214 -6.54 11.34 -13.30
N ALA A 215 -7.59 12.07 -13.74
CA ALA A 215 -8.75 12.39 -12.91
C ALA A 215 -9.57 11.16 -12.46
N GLU A 216 -9.44 10.04 -13.15
CA GLU A 216 -10.04 8.76 -12.75
C GLU A 216 -9.49 8.17 -11.44
N TYR A 217 -8.27 8.57 -11.04
CA TYR A 217 -7.65 8.15 -9.79
C TYR A 217 -7.90 9.19 -8.70
N GLY A 218 -8.39 8.77 -7.57
CA GLY A 218 -8.64 9.61 -6.40
C GLY A 218 -8.21 8.94 -5.12
N ASN A 219 -8.40 9.64 -4.00
CA ASN A 219 -8.06 9.19 -2.66
C ASN A 219 -6.59 8.78 -2.53
N ALA A 220 -5.69 9.57 -3.14
CA ALA A 220 -4.24 9.43 -3.11
C ALA A 220 -3.59 10.79 -3.24
N MET A 221 -2.39 11.00 -2.64
CA MET A 221 -1.67 12.26 -2.69
C MET A 221 -0.23 12.11 -3.20
N SER A 222 0.43 10.97 -2.99
CA SER A 222 1.84 10.79 -3.38
C SER A 222 2.02 9.94 -4.62
N GLY A 223 1.20 8.92 -4.80
CA GLY A 223 1.29 8.04 -5.96
C GLY A 223 0.17 7.01 -6.03
N VAL A 224 0.05 6.41 -7.21
CA VAL A 224 -0.89 5.32 -7.49
C VAL A 224 -0.11 4.12 -7.99
N ILE A 225 -0.30 2.99 -7.34
CA ILE A 225 0.23 1.69 -7.73
C ILE A 225 -0.96 0.90 -8.29
N ASN A 226 -1.00 0.74 -9.61
CA ASN A 226 -2.06 0.02 -10.28
C ASN A 226 -1.53 -1.27 -10.89
N VAL A 227 -2.05 -2.40 -10.41
CA VAL A 227 -1.74 -3.73 -10.93
C VAL A 227 -2.82 -4.15 -11.90
N VAL A 228 -2.44 -4.36 -13.15
CA VAL A 228 -3.30 -5.02 -14.14
C VAL A 228 -3.00 -6.51 -14.11
N THR A 229 -4.01 -7.30 -13.81
CA THR A 229 -3.83 -8.74 -13.63
C THR A 229 -4.00 -9.52 -14.93
N LYS A 230 -3.33 -10.67 -15.01
CA LYS A 230 -3.39 -11.60 -16.15
C LYS A 230 -4.81 -12.10 -16.40
N THR A 231 -5.06 -12.46 -17.66
CA THR A 231 -6.27 -13.13 -18.11
C THR A 231 -5.91 -14.44 -18.78
N GLY A 232 -6.90 -15.29 -19.02
CA GLY A 232 -6.71 -16.51 -19.80
C GLY A 232 -6.41 -16.22 -21.27
N GLY A 233 -5.46 -16.96 -21.83
CA GLY A 233 -5.12 -16.92 -23.25
C GLY A 233 -5.94 -17.92 -24.09
N SER A 234 -5.66 -17.95 -25.39
CA SER A 234 -6.25 -18.90 -26.36
C SER A 234 -5.67 -20.31 -26.28
N LYS A 235 -4.58 -20.51 -25.51
CA LYS A 235 -3.92 -21.81 -25.31
C LYS A 235 -3.86 -22.11 -23.84
N LEU A 236 -3.96 -23.39 -23.49
CA LEU A 236 -3.72 -23.85 -22.12
C LEU A 236 -2.24 -23.69 -21.81
N GLN A 237 -1.94 -23.00 -20.71
CA GLN A 237 -0.61 -22.76 -20.21
C GLN A 237 -0.61 -22.94 -18.69
N GLY A 238 0.47 -23.48 -18.16
CA GLY A 238 0.63 -23.66 -16.74
C GLY A 238 2.08 -23.55 -16.31
N SER A 239 2.28 -23.18 -15.07
CA SER A 239 3.59 -23.22 -14.44
C SER A 239 3.49 -23.64 -12.98
N PHE A 240 4.53 -24.30 -12.52
CA PHE A 240 4.73 -24.61 -11.10
C PHE A 240 6.14 -24.19 -10.71
N GLU A 241 6.26 -23.43 -9.64
CA GLU A 241 7.52 -22.99 -9.07
C GLU A 241 7.62 -23.47 -7.63
N ALA A 242 8.75 -24.10 -7.31
CA ALA A 242 9.09 -24.50 -5.95
C ALA A 242 10.51 -24.07 -5.65
N TRP A 243 10.72 -23.45 -4.49
CA TRP A 243 12.04 -23.09 -4.00
C TRP A 243 12.09 -23.12 -2.48
N THR A 244 13.30 -23.26 -2.00
CA THR A 244 13.64 -23.26 -0.58
C THR A 244 14.84 -22.38 -0.35
N GLY A 245 15.04 -21.95 0.89
CA GLY A 245 16.16 -21.08 1.22
C GLY A 245 16.30 -20.86 2.71
N ASP A 246 17.28 -20.04 3.06
CA ASP A 246 17.53 -19.64 4.43
C ASP A 246 18.35 -18.35 4.49
N TYR A 247 18.39 -17.74 5.68
CA TYR A 247 19.32 -16.68 6.01
C TYR A 247 20.68 -17.23 6.38
N VAL A 248 21.72 -16.68 5.77
CA VAL A 248 23.11 -17.10 6.00
C VAL A 248 23.97 -15.87 6.23
N SER A 249 24.36 -15.64 7.47
CA SER A 249 25.15 -14.47 7.84
C SER A 249 26.43 -14.83 8.58
N SER A 250 27.48 -14.04 8.35
CA SER A 250 28.71 -14.06 9.13
C SER A 250 28.64 -13.23 10.41
N ARG A 251 27.56 -12.41 10.55
CA ARG A 251 27.35 -11.47 11.66
C ARG A 251 26.71 -12.15 12.87
N LYS A 252 27.46 -13.07 13.49
CA LYS A 252 27.01 -13.81 14.68
C LYS A 252 26.89 -12.94 15.94
N ASP A 253 27.55 -11.82 15.94
CA ASP A 253 27.49 -10.78 16.95
C ASP A 253 26.15 -10.03 16.97
N ILE A 254 25.46 -9.97 15.81
CA ILE A 254 24.16 -9.28 15.65
C ILE A 254 23.02 -10.28 15.68
N PHE A 255 23.12 -11.35 14.87
CA PHE A 255 22.02 -12.26 14.60
C PHE A 255 22.27 -13.63 15.27
N TRP A 256 21.32 -14.02 16.10
CA TRP A 256 21.36 -15.31 16.79
C TRP A 256 20.61 -16.38 16.00
N ASN A 257 21.09 -17.63 16.03
CA ASN A 257 20.48 -18.82 15.42
C ASN A 257 20.32 -18.83 13.89
N ILE A 258 21.09 -18.04 13.15
CA ILE A 258 21.13 -18.08 11.67
C ILE A 258 22.49 -18.61 11.13
N ASN A 259 23.17 -19.47 11.93
CA ASN A 259 24.48 -20.00 11.59
C ASN A 259 24.42 -21.32 10.82
N ASN A 260 23.31 -22.03 10.91
CA ASN A 260 23.09 -23.33 10.30
C ASN A 260 22.06 -23.19 9.21
N PHE A 261 22.41 -23.57 7.99
CA PHE A 261 21.48 -23.57 6.87
C PHE A 261 20.39 -24.61 7.08
N ASN A 262 19.14 -24.14 7.20
CA ASN A 262 17.95 -24.98 7.30
C ASN A 262 17.00 -24.69 6.13
N PRO A 263 16.98 -25.51 5.10
CA PRO A 263 16.18 -25.25 3.91
C PRO A 263 14.66 -25.31 4.14
N THR A 264 14.20 -25.61 5.34
CA THR A 264 12.77 -25.64 5.68
C THR A 264 12.26 -24.35 6.30
N ASP A 265 13.16 -23.43 6.69
CA ASP A 265 12.78 -22.16 7.33
C ASP A 265 12.17 -21.15 6.35
N ILE A 266 12.58 -21.24 5.09
CA ILE A 266 11.98 -20.46 4.01
C ILE A 266 11.63 -21.38 2.85
N TYR A 267 10.35 -21.43 2.47
CA TYR A 267 9.92 -22.17 1.28
C TYR A 267 8.75 -21.52 0.57
N ASN A 268 8.63 -21.84 -0.71
CA ASN A 268 7.57 -21.37 -1.59
C ASN A 268 7.11 -22.47 -2.53
N TYR A 269 5.81 -22.62 -2.63
CA TYR A 269 5.15 -23.41 -3.65
C TYR A 269 4.12 -22.54 -4.35
N GLN A 270 4.28 -22.35 -5.65
CA GLN A 270 3.39 -21.51 -6.43
C GLN A 270 3.00 -22.18 -7.74
N GLY A 271 1.71 -22.18 -8.06
CA GLY A 271 1.18 -22.71 -9.30
C GLY A 271 0.36 -21.69 -10.06
N THR A 272 0.45 -21.74 -11.40
CA THR A 272 -0.43 -20.97 -12.28
C THR A 272 -1.04 -21.87 -13.35
N LEU A 273 -2.28 -21.61 -13.71
CA LEU A 273 -2.98 -22.30 -14.80
C LEU A 273 -3.88 -21.30 -15.53
N SER A 274 -3.79 -21.24 -16.84
CA SER A 274 -4.62 -20.35 -17.65
C SER A 274 -4.93 -20.95 -19.00
N GLY A 275 -6.07 -20.59 -19.59
CA GLY A 275 -6.43 -21.07 -20.89
C GLY A 275 -7.90 -20.86 -21.24
N PRO A 276 -8.33 -21.36 -22.40
CA PRO A 276 -9.72 -21.31 -22.81
C PRO A 276 -10.55 -22.42 -22.12
N ILE A 277 -11.76 -22.07 -21.68
CA ILE A 277 -12.81 -23.03 -21.32
C ILE A 277 -13.68 -23.32 -22.55
N ILE A 278 -14.07 -22.24 -23.23
CA ILE A 278 -14.78 -22.27 -24.51
C ILE A 278 -13.97 -21.42 -25.50
N ASN A 279 -13.50 -22.04 -26.57
CA ASN A 279 -12.63 -21.35 -27.53
C ASN A 279 -13.14 -19.96 -27.92
N ASN A 280 -12.28 -18.96 -27.76
CA ASN A 280 -12.49 -17.54 -28.02
C ASN A 280 -13.68 -16.88 -27.31
N ARG A 281 -14.36 -17.58 -26.38
CA ARG A 281 -15.50 -17.01 -25.65
C ARG A 281 -15.29 -16.94 -24.13
N VAL A 282 -14.76 -18.02 -23.57
CA VAL A 282 -14.57 -18.10 -22.11
C VAL A 282 -13.14 -18.52 -21.82
N SER A 283 -12.42 -17.74 -21.06
CA SER A 283 -11.06 -18.06 -20.62
C SER A 283 -10.92 -17.84 -19.12
N PHE A 284 -9.94 -18.51 -18.54
CA PHE A 284 -9.65 -18.44 -17.10
C PHE A 284 -8.17 -18.25 -16.83
N PHE A 285 -7.87 -17.67 -15.67
CA PHE A 285 -6.55 -17.61 -15.07
C PHE A 285 -6.67 -17.95 -13.59
N LEU A 286 -5.80 -18.84 -13.11
CA LEU A 286 -5.72 -19.24 -11.71
C LEU A 286 -4.27 -19.16 -11.25
N THR A 287 -4.03 -18.65 -10.05
CA THR A 287 -2.75 -18.76 -9.36
C THR A 287 -2.98 -19.00 -7.88
N GLY A 288 -2.10 -19.79 -7.28
CA GLY A 288 -2.09 -20.04 -5.84
C GLY A 288 -0.67 -20.19 -5.34
N ARG A 289 -0.41 -19.69 -4.16
CA ARG A 289 0.89 -19.69 -3.51
C ARG A 289 0.77 -20.08 -2.04
N LYS A 290 1.66 -20.96 -1.61
CA LYS A 290 2.00 -21.18 -0.21
C LYS A 290 3.41 -20.68 0.02
N TRP A 291 3.57 -19.72 0.92
CA TRP A 291 4.85 -19.14 1.28
C TRP A 291 5.02 -19.15 2.79
N ARG A 292 6.23 -19.50 3.23
CA ARG A 292 6.67 -19.41 4.63
C ARG A 292 8.07 -18.82 4.69
N ASN A 293 8.28 -17.94 5.65
CA ASN A 293 9.55 -17.37 6.00
C ASN A 293 9.61 -17.22 7.53
N ASP A 294 10.48 -17.94 8.18
CA ASP A 294 10.64 -17.90 9.64
C ASP A 294 11.40 -16.63 10.09
N GLY A 295 11.93 -15.85 9.11
CA GLY A 295 12.62 -14.61 9.39
C GLY A 295 14.04 -14.82 9.88
N TRP A 296 14.66 -13.76 10.37
CA TRP A 296 16.05 -13.75 10.81
C TRP A 296 16.22 -13.31 12.27
N LEU A 297 15.13 -13.02 12.95
CA LEU A 297 15.11 -12.58 14.35
C LEU A 297 14.53 -13.69 15.21
N TYR A 298 15.40 -14.31 15.97
CA TYR A 298 15.07 -15.41 16.87
C TYR A 298 15.27 -15.02 18.33
N GLY A 299 14.47 -15.62 19.21
CA GLY A 299 14.64 -15.55 20.65
C GLY A 299 14.83 -16.96 21.25
N PRO A 300 15.69 -17.14 22.23
CA PRO A 300 15.74 -18.38 23.00
C PRO A 300 14.49 -18.48 23.86
N ASN A 301 13.84 -19.65 23.91
CA ASN A 301 12.80 -19.99 24.88
C ASN A 301 13.46 -20.19 26.27
N ALA A 302 14.07 -19.10 26.81
CA ALA A 302 14.82 -19.16 28.05
C ALA A 302 13.91 -19.25 29.27
N TYR A 303 12.72 -18.67 29.20
CA TYR A 303 11.72 -18.67 30.23
C TYR A 303 10.36 -19.15 29.70
N LEU A 304 9.51 -19.65 30.60
CA LEU A 304 8.16 -20.09 30.26
C LEU A 304 7.15 -19.00 30.66
N PRO A 305 6.24 -18.57 29.77
CA PRO A 305 5.26 -17.54 30.08
C PRO A 305 4.33 -17.90 31.25
N GLN A 306 3.99 -19.19 31.39
CA GLN A 306 3.19 -19.73 32.49
C GLN A 306 4.02 -20.11 33.73
N GLY A 307 5.33 -19.92 33.66
CA GLY A 307 6.23 -20.25 34.74
C GLY A 307 5.96 -19.40 35.98
N ARG A 308 5.15 -19.92 36.86
CA ARG A 308 5.00 -19.31 38.19
C ARG A 308 6.27 -19.45 38.97
N THR A 309 6.64 -18.35 39.52
CA THR A 309 7.70 -18.16 40.48
C THR A 309 7.73 -19.24 41.53
N ALA A 310 8.73 -20.09 41.42
CA ALA A 310 9.15 -20.83 42.58
C ALA A 310 9.73 -19.82 43.58
N ILE A 311 9.23 -19.76 44.80
CA ILE A 311 9.88 -19.00 45.86
C ILE A 311 11.06 -19.84 46.34
N VAL A 312 12.29 -19.46 45.97
CA VAL A 312 13.51 -20.08 46.38
C VAL A 312 14.22 -19.08 47.35
N ASN A 313 14.33 -19.47 48.61
CA ASN A 313 14.94 -18.64 49.67
C ASN A 313 14.28 -17.26 49.89
N GLY A 314 13.00 -17.12 49.57
CA GLY A 314 12.28 -15.86 49.72
C GLY A 314 12.28 -14.98 48.45
N ASP A 315 13.01 -15.33 47.39
CA ASP A 315 13.06 -14.65 46.11
C ASP A 315 12.18 -15.31 45.09
N THR A 316 11.55 -14.52 44.29
CA THR A 316 10.71 -14.94 43.13
C THR A 316 11.59 -15.30 41.95
N VAL A 317 11.63 -16.57 41.53
CA VAL A 317 12.49 -17.06 40.45
C VAL A 317 11.63 -17.42 39.24
N ALA A 318 12.03 -16.96 38.05
CA ALA A 318 11.41 -17.35 36.79
C ALA A 318 11.67 -18.85 36.48
N VAL A 319 10.69 -19.54 35.91
CA VAL A 319 10.86 -20.92 35.48
C VAL A 319 11.58 -20.97 34.14
N SER A 320 12.68 -21.71 34.10
CA SER A 320 13.48 -21.88 32.89
C SER A 320 12.74 -22.67 31.83
N GLY A 321 12.83 -22.21 30.61
CA GLY A 321 12.41 -22.92 29.41
C GLY A 321 13.46 -23.92 28.92
N ASP A 322 13.29 -24.41 27.72
CA ASP A 322 14.17 -25.41 27.06
C ASP A 322 15.32 -24.77 26.25
N SER A 323 15.37 -23.43 26.20
CA SER A 323 16.29 -22.62 25.39
C SER A 323 16.25 -22.92 23.88
N SER A 324 15.19 -23.54 23.38
CA SER A 324 14.99 -23.75 21.95
C SER A 324 14.86 -22.42 21.21
N ALA A 325 15.26 -22.38 19.94
CA ALA A 325 15.13 -21.19 19.12
C ALA A 325 13.70 -21.03 18.62
N VAL A 326 13.12 -19.85 18.83
CA VAL A 326 11.78 -19.50 18.39
C VAL A 326 11.86 -18.32 17.40
N ALA A 327 11.26 -18.48 16.22
CA ALA A 327 11.16 -17.44 15.21
C ALA A 327 10.25 -16.31 15.71
N MET A 328 10.74 -15.06 15.68
CA MET A 328 10.01 -13.91 16.22
C MET A 328 9.56 -12.91 15.15
N ASN A 329 9.97 -13.08 13.89
CA ASN A 329 9.53 -12.24 12.76
C ASN A 329 9.12 -13.08 11.56
N PHE A 330 8.37 -14.15 11.81
CA PHE A 330 7.92 -15.07 10.77
C PHE A 330 6.69 -14.58 10.01
N SER A 331 6.52 -15.09 8.80
CA SER A 331 5.29 -15.02 8.01
C SER A 331 4.97 -16.36 7.37
N ASP A 332 3.74 -16.80 7.50
CA ASP A 332 3.19 -18.02 6.91
C ASP A 332 1.90 -17.66 6.16
N ARG A 333 1.94 -17.68 4.81
CA ARG A 333 0.87 -17.15 3.98
C ARG A 333 0.38 -18.14 2.92
N TRP A 334 -0.93 -18.20 2.75
CA TRP A 334 -1.61 -18.69 1.58
C TRP A 334 -2.20 -17.52 0.83
N SER A 335 -2.01 -17.46 -0.48
CA SER A 335 -2.56 -16.41 -1.33
C SER A 335 -2.92 -16.95 -2.69
N GLY A 336 -3.84 -16.29 -3.38
CA GLY A 336 -4.23 -16.70 -4.70
C GLY A 336 -5.17 -15.75 -5.41
N GLN A 337 -5.29 -15.97 -6.70
CA GLN A 337 -6.19 -15.24 -7.57
C GLN A 337 -6.87 -16.20 -8.56
N ALA A 338 -8.15 -15.93 -8.80
CA ALA A 338 -8.93 -16.53 -9.89
C ALA A 338 -9.50 -15.42 -10.75
N ALA A 339 -9.35 -15.52 -12.07
CA ALA A 339 -10.00 -14.64 -13.03
C ALA A 339 -10.75 -15.46 -14.09
N LEU A 340 -11.97 -15.05 -14.39
CA LEU A 340 -12.78 -15.57 -15.49
C LEU A 340 -13.15 -14.43 -16.41
N GLU A 341 -12.94 -14.62 -17.69
CA GLU A 341 -13.33 -13.70 -18.74
C GLU A 341 -14.31 -14.38 -19.69
N TRP A 342 -15.43 -13.74 -19.96
CA TRP A 342 -16.49 -14.27 -20.81
C TRP A 342 -16.98 -13.23 -21.80
N GLN A 343 -16.80 -13.48 -23.09
CA GLN A 343 -17.42 -12.73 -24.18
C GLN A 343 -18.86 -13.22 -24.34
N ILE A 344 -19.80 -12.58 -23.65
CA ILE A 344 -21.23 -12.98 -23.64
C ILE A 344 -21.85 -12.78 -25.04
N ALA A 345 -21.59 -11.60 -25.63
CA ALA A 345 -22.01 -11.25 -26.99
C ALA A 345 -20.96 -10.31 -27.60
N ALA A 346 -21.00 -10.06 -28.91
CA ALA A 346 -20.03 -9.18 -29.55
C ALA A 346 -19.84 -7.81 -28.85
N PRO A 347 -20.90 -7.12 -28.40
CA PRO A 347 -20.72 -5.88 -27.67
C PRO A 347 -20.49 -6.05 -26.17
N LEU A 348 -20.76 -7.24 -25.57
CA LEU A 348 -20.78 -7.42 -24.12
C LEU A 348 -19.76 -8.44 -23.64
N LYS A 349 -18.83 -7.99 -22.78
CA LYS A 349 -17.83 -8.82 -22.11
C LYS A 349 -18.05 -8.75 -20.60
N PHE A 350 -17.92 -9.87 -19.95
CA PHE A 350 -17.89 -10.00 -18.49
C PHE A 350 -16.53 -10.50 -18.03
N ARG A 351 -16.05 -9.96 -16.94
CA ARG A 351 -14.87 -10.44 -16.22
C ARG A 351 -15.17 -10.46 -14.73
N ILE A 352 -14.65 -11.44 -14.03
CA ILE A 352 -14.63 -11.45 -12.59
C ILE A 352 -13.23 -11.83 -12.12
N ASP A 353 -12.68 -11.03 -11.21
CA ASP A 353 -11.45 -11.32 -10.50
C ASP A 353 -11.80 -11.59 -9.03
N ALA A 354 -11.23 -12.64 -8.47
CA ALA A 354 -11.28 -12.95 -7.04
C ALA A 354 -9.84 -13.10 -6.54
N LEU A 355 -9.46 -12.31 -5.54
CA LEU A 355 -8.16 -12.35 -4.89
C LEU A 355 -8.35 -12.64 -3.41
N GLY A 356 -7.50 -13.47 -2.83
CA GLY A 356 -7.55 -13.79 -1.41
C GLY A 356 -6.19 -14.08 -0.82
N SER A 357 -6.05 -13.76 0.46
CA SER A 357 -4.86 -14.10 1.27
C SER A 357 -5.24 -14.45 2.69
N LEU A 358 -4.52 -15.41 3.25
CA LEU A 358 -4.60 -15.83 4.65
C LEU A 358 -3.16 -15.83 5.17
N GLU A 359 -2.85 -14.98 6.12
CA GLU A 359 -1.50 -14.85 6.65
C GLU A 359 -1.49 -14.97 8.16
N LYS A 360 -0.50 -15.70 8.68
CA LYS A 360 -0.11 -15.69 10.08
C LYS A 360 1.29 -15.11 10.15
N LYS A 361 1.48 -14.08 10.97
CA LYS A 361 2.77 -13.42 11.11
C LYS A 361 3.01 -12.97 12.53
N ARG A 362 4.27 -12.67 12.83
CA ARG A 362 4.69 -12.02 14.05
C ARG A 362 5.72 -10.95 13.71
N TYR A 363 5.66 -9.85 14.39
CA TYR A 363 6.71 -8.84 14.38
C TYR A 363 7.61 -9.02 15.59
N TYR A 364 8.92 -8.82 15.39
CA TYR A 364 9.88 -8.93 16.47
C TYR A 364 9.57 -7.94 17.60
N ASN A 365 9.43 -8.48 18.81
CA ASN A 365 9.24 -7.71 20.02
C ASN A 365 10.43 -7.96 20.96
N HIS A 366 11.29 -6.95 21.11
CA HIS A 366 12.53 -7.10 21.85
C HIS A 366 12.29 -7.41 23.33
N PHE A 367 11.20 -6.93 23.92
CA PHE A 367 10.82 -7.23 25.30
C PHE A 367 10.64 -8.73 25.54
N TYR A 368 10.06 -9.46 24.60
CA TYR A 368 9.83 -10.90 24.69
C TYR A 368 10.97 -11.75 24.11
N LYS A 369 12.17 -11.18 23.88
CA LYS A 369 13.31 -11.91 23.32
C LYS A 369 13.64 -13.21 24.08
N LEU A 370 13.55 -13.22 25.41
CA LEU A 370 13.86 -14.36 26.28
C LEU A 370 12.63 -15.21 26.66
N ASP A 371 11.43 -14.72 26.36
CA ASP A 371 10.14 -15.43 26.52
C ASP A 371 9.29 -15.24 25.25
N PRO A 372 9.75 -15.74 24.08
CA PRO A 372 9.10 -15.47 22.81
C PRO A 372 7.69 -16.08 22.68
N ASN A 373 7.35 -17.07 23.53
CA ASN A 373 6.04 -17.70 23.55
C ASN A 373 5.00 -16.93 24.37
N GLY A 374 5.43 -15.91 25.13
CA GLY A 374 4.55 -14.99 25.85
C GLY A 374 3.98 -13.88 24.96
N ASP A 375 4.52 -13.67 23.75
CA ASP A 375 4.07 -12.60 22.84
C ASP A 375 3.04 -13.08 21.81
N LYS A 376 2.15 -12.17 21.42
CA LYS A 376 1.08 -12.43 20.45
C LYS A 376 1.59 -12.40 19.01
N GLY A 377 0.81 -12.96 18.11
CA GLY A 377 0.98 -12.87 16.67
C GLY A 377 -0.28 -12.38 15.98
N ASP A 378 -0.15 -12.02 14.71
CA ASP A 378 -1.23 -11.52 13.89
C ASP A 378 -1.76 -12.59 12.95
N LYS A 379 -3.08 -12.60 12.74
CA LYS A 379 -3.77 -13.35 11.69
C LYS A 379 -4.46 -12.33 10.78
N GLU A 380 -4.13 -12.35 9.50
CA GLU A 380 -4.75 -11.47 8.50
C GLU A 380 -5.51 -12.30 7.46
N HIS A 381 -6.71 -11.86 7.15
CA HIS A 381 -7.55 -12.45 6.11
C HIS A 381 -7.98 -11.35 5.15
N GLY A 382 -7.58 -11.46 3.89
CA GLY A 382 -7.98 -10.53 2.83
C GLY A 382 -8.79 -11.23 1.74
N LEU A 383 -9.87 -10.60 1.28
CA LEU A 383 -10.67 -11.06 0.14
C LEU A 383 -11.11 -9.87 -0.71
N SER A 384 -10.96 -9.96 -2.02
CA SER A 384 -11.51 -9.00 -2.96
C SER A 384 -12.16 -9.73 -4.12
N ILE A 385 -13.42 -9.38 -4.43
CA ILE A 385 -14.18 -9.93 -5.57
C ILE A 385 -14.61 -8.76 -6.44
N ILE A 386 -14.20 -8.77 -7.71
CA ILE A 386 -14.35 -7.64 -8.63
C ILE A 386 -15.03 -8.11 -9.94
N PRO A 387 -16.36 -8.21 -9.99
CA PRO A 387 -17.09 -8.38 -11.23
C PRO A 387 -17.09 -7.09 -12.06
N LYS A 388 -16.84 -7.24 -13.34
CA LYS A 388 -16.73 -6.16 -14.31
C LYS A 388 -17.50 -6.50 -15.59
N PHE A 389 -18.35 -5.60 -16.01
CA PHE A 389 -19.07 -5.68 -17.29
C PHE A 389 -18.51 -4.62 -18.24
N THR A 390 -18.21 -4.98 -19.45
CA THR A 390 -17.75 -4.08 -20.51
C THR A 390 -18.73 -4.15 -21.69
N TYR A 391 -19.23 -3.00 -22.15
CA TYR A 391 -20.19 -2.92 -23.26
C TYR A 391 -19.72 -1.91 -24.33
N LEU A 392 -19.77 -2.30 -25.59
CA LEU A 392 -19.51 -1.43 -26.74
C LEU A 392 -20.74 -0.63 -27.13
N LEU A 393 -20.64 0.69 -27.04
CA LEU A 393 -21.67 1.63 -27.49
C LEU A 393 -21.59 1.92 -28.97
N GLY A 394 -20.55 1.46 -29.65
CA GLY A 394 -20.29 1.67 -31.07
C GLY A 394 -18.82 1.37 -31.40
N LYS A 395 -18.34 1.92 -32.51
CA LYS A 395 -16.95 1.70 -32.97
C LYS A 395 -15.92 2.51 -32.15
N THR A 396 -16.35 3.64 -31.57
CA THR A 396 -15.45 4.62 -30.94
C THR A 396 -15.71 4.82 -29.47
N SER A 397 -16.76 4.23 -28.91
CA SER A 397 -17.17 4.44 -27.53
C SER A 397 -17.45 3.11 -26.84
N TYR A 398 -17.07 3.07 -25.56
CA TYR A 398 -17.33 1.92 -24.70
C TYR A 398 -17.40 2.37 -23.25
N SER A 399 -17.97 1.56 -22.39
CA SER A 399 -18.09 1.88 -20.98
C SER A 399 -18.03 0.65 -20.08
N GLU A 400 -17.75 0.80 -18.77
CA GLU A 400 -17.59 -0.25 -17.76
C GLU A 400 -18.41 0.00 -16.52
N LEU A 401 -19.09 -1.03 -16.08
CA LEU A 401 -19.58 -1.14 -14.73
C LEU A 401 -18.67 -2.11 -13.96
N THR A 402 -17.96 -1.61 -12.96
CA THR A 402 -17.19 -2.43 -12.04
C THR A 402 -17.84 -2.37 -10.67
N LEU A 403 -18.15 -3.53 -10.13
CA LEU A 403 -18.53 -3.68 -8.74
C LEU A 403 -17.36 -4.31 -7.99
N ALA A 404 -17.22 -4.02 -6.71
CA ALA A 404 -16.24 -4.71 -5.89
C ALA A 404 -16.77 -4.90 -4.47
N TYR A 405 -16.50 -6.07 -3.94
CA TYR A 405 -16.61 -6.39 -2.53
C TYR A 405 -15.21 -6.66 -1.99
N LYS A 406 -14.84 -5.95 -0.96
CA LYS A 406 -13.54 -6.06 -0.30
C LYS A 406 -13.76 -6.32 1.18
N TYR A 407 -13.05 -7.31 1.70
CA TYR A 407 -13.05 -7.70 3.12
C TYR A 407 -11.61 -7.80 3.59
N ASN A 408 -11.31 -7.22 4.73
CA ASN A 408 -10.02 -7.33 5.41
C ASN A 408 -10.25 -7.48 6.91
N ASP A 409 -9.63 -8.49 7.49
CA ASP A 409 -9.73 -8.85 8.90
C ASP A 409 -8.32 -8.98 9.48
N LEU A 410 -8.07 -8.32 10.60
CA LEU A 410 -6.83 -8.37 11.36
C LEU A 410 -7.14 -8.74 12.81
N ILE A 411 -6.61 -9.87 13.23
CA ILE A 411 -6.75 -10.38 14.60
C ILE A 411 -5.35 -10.51 15.21
N SER A 412 -5.12 -9.86 16.35
CA SER A 412 -3.86 -9.89 17.08
C SER A 412 -4.11 -10.27 18.54
N LYS A 413 -3.85 -11.51 18.88
CA LYS A 413 -4.06 -12.08 20.22
C LYS A 413 -3.20 -13.32 20.43
N LEU A 414 -2.92 -13.65 21.68
CA LEU A 414 -2.08 -14.81 21.99
C LEU A 414 -2.90 -16.11 21.94
N TYR A 415 -4.08 -16.15 22.58
CA TYR A 415 -4.97 -17.30 22.61
C TYR A 415 -6.34 -16.95 22.01
N ASP A 416 -7.09 -17.96 21.56
CA ASP A 416 -8.36 -17.75 20.88
C ASP A 416 -9.51 -17.31 21.82
N ASN A 417 -9.42 -17.63 23.11
CA ASN A 417 -10.39 -17.23 24.15
C ASN A 417 -9.74 -16.23 25.12
N TYR A 418 -10.47 -15.17 25.47
CA TYR A 418 -9.97 -14.17 26.42
C TYR A 418 -9.83 -14.72 27.85
N ASN A 419 -10.60 -15.73 28.24
CA ASN A 419 -10.56 -16.41 29.54
C ASN A 419 -9.68 -17.67 29.55
N ASP A 420 -8.73 -17.80 28.58
CA ASP A 420 -7.82 -18.93 28.54
C ASP A 420 -6.94 -18.95 29.81
N PRO A 421 -6.90 -20.08 30.55
CA PRO A 421 -6.17 -20.17 31.83
C PRO A 421 -4.65 -20.07 31.67
N ARG A 422 -4.14 -20.07 30.43
CA ARG A 422 -2.71 -19.88 30.12
C ARG A 422 -2.30 -18.43 30.14
N TYR A 423 -3.22 -17.46 30.17
CA TYR A 423 -2.85 -16.06 30.40
C TYR A 423 -2.26 -15.90 31.78
N VAL A 424 -1.17 -15.16 31.89
CA VAL A 424 -0.46 -14.84 33.11
C VAL A 424 -0.14 -13.35 33.14
N HIS A 425 -0.41 -12.68 34.25
CA HIS A 425 -0.09 -11.28 34.40
C HIS A 425 1.42 -11.02 34.38
N PRO A 426 1.93 -10.09 33.57
CA PRO A 426 3.37 -9.89 33.37
C PRO A 426 4.08 -9.19 34.55
N ASP A 427 3.36 -8.56 35.49
CA ASP A 427 3.93 -7.60 36.43
C ASP A 427 4.77 -8.18 37.56
N SER A 428 4.64 -9.49 37.86
CA SER A 428 5.30 -10.07 39.02
C SER A 428 6.83 -10.24 38.88
N LEU A 429 7.38 -10.19 37.67
CA LEU A 429 8.80 -10.43 37.39
C LEU A 429 9.47 -9.37 36.51
N ASN A 430 8.70 -8.42 35.98
CA ASN A 430 9.16 -7.44 34.98
C ASN A 430 9.12 -6.01 35.58
N THR A 431 9.83 -5.80 36.69
CA THR A 431 9.75 -4.57 37.46
C THR A 431 10.69 -3.45 36.99
N GLY A 432 11.54 -3.69 35.99
CA GLY A 432 12.56 -2.73 35.55
C GLY A 432 12.31 -2.22 34.13
N SER A 433 12.66 -0.95 33.88
CA SER A 433 12.82 -0.46 32.52
C SER A 433 14.04 -1.11 31.85
N GLN A 434 13.96 -1.42 30.53
CA GLN A 434 15.09 -2.00 29.76
C GLN A 434 15.52 -3.39 30.24
N GLN A 435 14.52 -4.23 30.52
CA GLN A 435 14.70 -5.66 30.88
C GLN A 435 13.81 -6.51 29.97
N PHE A 436 14.26 -7.75 29.73
CA PHE A 436 13.46 -8.74 29.01
C PHE A 436 12.36 -9.35 29.88
N ALA A 437 11.26 -9.75 29.25
CA ALA A 437 10.25 -10.58 29.89
C ALA A 437 10.87 -11.89 30.37
N LYS A 438 10.61 -12.27 31.62
CA LYS A 438 11.03 -13.53 32.25
C LYS A 438 9.85 -14.43 32.58
N ALA A 439 8.65 -13.92 32.51
CA ALA A 439 7.37 -14.61 32.62
C ALA A 439 6.24 -13.66 32.19
N GLY A 440 5.04 -14.20 32.10
CA GLY A 440 3.85 -13.44 31.76
C GLY A 440 3.55 -13.45 30.25
N THR A 441 2.32 -13.09 29.93
CA THR A 441 1.81 -13.14 28.57
C THR A 441 1.37 -11.74 28.13
N ASN A 442 1.40 -11.51 26.82
CA ASN A 442 0.80 -10.33 26.22
C ASN A 442 -0.71 -10.39 26.41
N LEU A 443 -1.27 -9.41 27.14
CA LEU A 443 -2.70 -9.32 27.49
C LEU A 443 -3.52 -8.53 26.46
N GLY A 444 -2.90 -8.03 25.41
CA GLY A 444 -3.58 -7.30 24.35
C GLY A 444 -4.44 -8.23 23.48
N TRP A 445 -5.69 -7.86 23.29
CA TRP A 445 -6.67 -8.52 22.43
C TRP A 445 -7.19 -7.52 21.41
N PHE A 446 -6.80 -7.70 20.16
CA PHE A 446 -7.14 -6.78 19.09
C PHE A 446 -7.86 -7.50 17.95
N GLU A 447 -8.94 -6.89 17.47
CA GLU A 447 -9.68 -7.33 16.30
C GLU A 447 -10.15 -6.14 15.48
N ARG A 448 -9.93 -6.17 14.19
CA ARG A 448 -10.41 -5.17 13.25
C ARG A 448 -10.92 -5.82 11.98
N ASN A 449 -12.13 -5.48 11.59
CA ASN A 449 -12.77 -5.94 10.39
C ASN A 449 -13.20 -4.75 9.52
N SER A 450 -12.77 -4.74 8.28
CA SER A 450 -13.12 -3.70 7.30
C SER A 450 -13.80 -4.33 6.09
N THR A 451 -15.01 -3.89 5.79
CA THR A 451 -15.77 -4.30 4.60
C THR A 451 -16.02 -3.08 3.72
N SER A 452 -15.66 -3.16 2.43
CA SER A 452 -15.94 -2.10 1.45
C SER A 452 -16.79 -2.64 0.31
N ARG A 453 -17.82 -1.88 -0.08
CA ARG A 453 -18.65 -2.12 -1.26
C ARG A 453 -18.45 -0.96 -2.21
N ILE A 454 -17.97 -1.25 -3.41
CA ILE A 454 -17.62 -0.24 -4.42
C ILE A 454 -18.44 -0.48 -5.66
N ALA A 455 -18.98 0.60 -6.22
CA ALA A 455 -19.61 0.62 -7.54
C ALA A 455 -18.98 1.75 -8.35
N LYS A 456 -18.37 1.41 -9.49
CA LYS A 456 -17.71 2.36 -10.38
C LYS A 456 -18.28 2.21 -11.78
N LEU A 457 -18.62 3.34 -12.38
CA LEU A 457 -19.11 3.44 -13.75
C LEU A 457 -18.22 4.43 -14.51
N ASP A 458 -17.58 3.97 -15.57
CA ASP A 458 -16.72 4.79 -16.42
C ASP A 458 -17.24 4.77 -17.87
N LEU A 459 -17.07 5.86 -18.61
CA LEU A 459 -17.31 6.02 -20.03
C LEU A 459 -16.05 6.52 -20.72
N THR A 460 -15.61 5.84 -21.77
CA THR A 460 -14.53 6.30 -22.64
C THR A 460 -15.05 6.41 -24.08
N SER A 461 -14.80 7.54 -24.71
CA SER A 461 -15.23 7.80 -26.09
C SER A 461 -14.14 8.54 -26.86
N GLN A 462 -13.75 8.01 -28.02
CA GLN A 462 -13.00 8.75 -29.03
C GLN A 462 -13.99 9.61 -29.80
N VAL A 463 -14.29 10.82 -29.29
CA VAL A 463 -15.33 11.73 -29.81
C VAL A 463 -14.95 12.25 -31.20
N THR A 464 -13.67 12.56 -31.41
CA THR A 464 -13.09 12.92 -32.70
C THR A 464 -11.76 12.22 -32.90
N LYS A 465 -11.11 12.36 -34.04
CA LYS A 465 -9.75 11.82 -34.26
C LYS A 465 -8.72 12.33 -33.23
N ARG A 466 -9.00 13.46 -32.57
CA ARG A 466 -8.09 14.14 -31.62
C ARG A 466 -8.55 14.06 -30.18
N HIS A 467 -9.83 13.99 -29.90
CA HIS A 467 -10.40 14.06 -28.55
C HIS A 467 -10.81 12.68 -28.05
N GLN A 468 -10.19 12.24 -26.99
CA GLN A 468 -10.60 11.06 -26.22
C GLN A 468 -11.13 11.52 -24.85
N VAL A 469 -12.44 11.46 -24.69
CA VAL A 469 -13.11 11.83 -23.45
C VAL A 469 -13.29 10.61 -22.57
N LYS A 470 -12.97 10.74 -21.27
CA LYS A 470 -13.24 9.76 -20.24
C LYS A 470 -13.99 10.44 -19.09
N THR A 471 -15.08 9.84 -18.63
CA THR A 471 -15.87 10.35 -17.49
C THR A 471 -16.37 9.17 -16.67
N GLY A 472 -16.63 9.38 -15.40
CA GLY A 472 -17.14 8.31 -14.56
C GLY A 472 -17.57 8.76 -13.18
N PHE A 473 -18.17 7.80 -12.47
CA PHE A 473 -18.66 7.91 -11.10
C PHE A 473 -18.16 6.73 -10.29
N GLU A 474 -17.80 6.99 -9.05
CA GLU A 474 -17.39 5.96 -8.10
C GLU A 474 -18.14 6.19 -6.78
N PHE A 475 -18.77 5.16 -6.28
CA PHE A 475 -19.41 5.13 -4.97
C PHE A 475 -18.77 4.04 -4.13
N GLN A 476 -18.44 4.34 -2.87
CA GLN A 476 -17.90 3.40 -1.93
C GLN A 476 -18.60 3.56 -0.57
N SER A 477 -19.10 2.45 -0.04
CA SER A 477 -19.62 2.34 1.33
C SER A 477 -18.76 1.38 2.11
N ASP A 478 -18.26 1.85 3.24
CA ASP A 478 -17.40 1.06 4.12
C ASP A 478 -18.14 0.73 5.42
N ARG A 479 -17.76 -0.38 6.03
CA ARG A 479 -18.09 -0.73 7.40
C ARG A 479 -16.82 -1.17 8.10
N VAL A 480 -16.51 -0.50 9.20
CA VAL A 480 -15.34 -0.78 10.02
C VAL A 480 -15.80 -1.17 11.41
N PHE A 481 -15.44 -2.38 11.82
CA PHE A 481 -15.49 -2.83 13.21
C PHE A 481 -14.07 -2.77 13.78
N TYR A 482 -13.95 -2.29 15.00
CA TYR A 482 -12.69 -2.16 15.72
C TYR A 482 -12.94 -2.57 17.18
N SER A 483 -12.07 -3.42 17.71
CA SER A 483 -12.03 -3.81 19.11
C SER A 483 -10.58 -3.90 19.56
N ASP A 484 -10.21 -3.15 20.57
CA ASP A 484 -8.89 -3.14 21.20
C ASP A 484 -9.07 -3.19 22.71
N ILE A 485 -8.75 -4.34 23.29
CA ILE A 485 -8.98 -4.68 24.67
C ILE A 485 -7.64 -5.09 25.29
N THR A 486 -7.38 -4.57 26.49
CA THR A 486 -6.34 -5.10 27.36
C THR A 486 -7.01 -5.91 28.46
N LEU A 487 -6.68 -7.20 28.54
CA LEU A 487 -7.19 -8.07 29.58
C LEU A 487 -6.68 -7.61 30.94
N ILE A 488 -7.59 -7.58 31.94
CA ILE A 488 -7.32 -7.19 33.30
C ILE A 488 -7.53 -8.37 34.25
N PRO A 489 -6.97 -8.33 35.49
CA PRO A 489 -7.31 -9.32 36.49
C PRO A 489 -8.80 -9.30 36.85
N ALA A 490 -9.43 -10.46 36.92
CA ALA A 490 -10.74 -10.57 37.53
C ALA A 490 -10.64 -10.33 39.03
N VAL A 491 -11.69 -9.71 39.63
CA VAL A 491 -11.80 -9.42 41.06
C VAL A 491 -12.98 -10.12 41.68
N ASP A 492 -12.91 -10.42 42.95
CA ASP A 492 -14.01 -10.94 43.74
C ASP A 492 -15.02 -9.84 44.12
N GLU A 493 -16.07 -10.18 44.88
CA GLU A 493 -17.13 -9.27 45.34
C GLU A 493 -16.57 -8.12 46.24
N ASN A 494 -15.38 -8.28 46.78
CA ASN A 494 -14.71 -7.27 47.60
C ASN A 494 -13.70 -6.42 46.82
N GLY A 495 -13.56 -6.65 45.49
CA GLY A 495 -12.60 -5.98 44.61
C GLY A 495 -11.16 -6.51 44.73
N ILE A 496 -10.99 -7.71 45.36
CA ILE A 496 -9.68 -8.36 45.51
C ILE A 496 -9.40 -9.21 44.24
N GLN A 497 -8.21 -9.08 43.70
CA GLN A 497 -7.80 -9.89 42.54
C GLN A 497 -7.88 -11.39 42.82
N ILE A 498 -8.51 -12.13 41.91
CA ILE A 498 -8.63 -13.57 42.01
C ILE A 498 -7.29 -14.21 41.65
N GLU A 499 -6.77 -15.06 42.55
CA GLU A 499 -5.56 -15.84 42.31
C GLU A 499 -5.91 -17.34 42.13
N PRO A 500 -5.35 -18.03 41.14
CA PRO A 500 -4.40 -17.57 40.11
C PRO A 500 -5.01 -16.52 39.17
N PHE A 501 -4.14 -15.71 38.49
CA PHE A 501 -4.58 -14.71 37.53
C PHE A 501 -5.67 -15.28 36.63
N THR A 502 -6.84 -14.66 36.70
CA THR A 502 -7.98 -14.98 35.86
C THR A 502 -8.27 -13.75 35.01
N PRO A 503 -8.11 -13.84 33.65
CA PRO A 503 -8.32 -12.69 32.80
C PRO A 503 -9.79 -12.30 32.72
N SER A 504 -10.04 -11.00 32.65
CA SER A 504 -11.38 -10.41 32.49
C SER A 504 -11.33 -9.26 31.48
N ILE A 505 -12.45 -8.91 30.94
CA ILE A 505 -12.63 -7.75 30.08
C ILE A 505 -13.29 -6.66 30.92
N ASP A 506 -12.70 -5.48 30.91
CA ASP A 506 -13.22 -4.32 31.60
C ASP A 506 -14.44 -3.73 30.89
N GLU A 507 -15.16 -2.84 31.55
CA GLU A 507 -16.30 -2.15 30.95
C GLU A 507 -15.87 -1.24 29.80
N ILE A 508 -16.74 -1.03 28.83
CA ILE A 508 -16.49 -0.15 27.67
C ILE A 508 -16.24 1.31 28.08
N SER A 509 -16.60 1.68 29.29
CA SER A 509 -16.35 3.00 29.87
C SER A 509 -14.87 3.28 30.20
N THR A 510 -14.04 2.25 30.24
CA THR A 510 -12.61 2.31 30.64
C THR A 510 -11.67 2.48 29.46
N PHE A 511 -10.40 2.79 29.75
CA PHE A 511 -9.34 2.94 28.73
C PHE A 511 -8.88 1.60 28.15
N THR A 512 -9.06 0.52 28.89
CA THR A 512 -8.64 -0.84 28.54
C THR A 512 -9.57 -1.52 27.54
N HIS A 513 -10.74 -0.92 27.26
CA HIS A 513 -11.73 -1.47 26.34
C HIS A 513 -12.19 -0.41 25.33
N ASN A 514 -11.73 -0.49 24.10
CA ASN A 514 -12.13 0.36 22.99
C ASN A 514 -12.81 -0.47 21.89
N GLU A 515 -14.09 -0.22 21.67
CA GLU A 515 -14.86 -0.93 20.65
C GLU A 515 -15.82 0.02 19.93
N PHE A 516 -15.87 -0.05 18.60
CA PHE A 516 -16.82 0.70 17.80
C PHE A 516 -17.11 0.04 16.43
N THR A 517 -18.25 0.41 15.87
CA THR A 517 -18.56 0.18 14.43
C THR A 517 -18.89 1.51 13.79
N ARG A 518 -18.30 1.78 12.61
CA ARG A 518 -18.53 3.02 11.82
C ARG A 518 -18.78 2.67 10.36
N GLU A 519 -19.62 3.47 9.71
CA GLU A 519 -20.08 3.24 8.34
C GLU A 519 -19.94 4.52 7.48
N PRO A 520 -18.72 4.94 7.16
CA PRO A 520 -18.50 6.08 6.28
C PRO A 520 -18.83 5.75 4.83
N PHE A 521 -19.07 6.80 4.01
CA PHE A 521 -19.21 6.63 2.59
C PHE A 521 -18.52 7.73 1.77
N LYS A 522 -18.17 7.39 0.55
CA LYS A 522 -17.47 8.24 -0.42
C LYS A 522 -18.21 8.22 -1.76
N PHE A 523 -18.23 9.35 -2.41
CA PHE A 523 -18.69 9.48 -3.79
C PHE A 523 -17.68 10.31 -4.57
N ALA A 524 -17.43 9.95 -5.82
CA ALA A 524 -16.59 10.73 -6.72
C ALA A 524 -17.16 10.76 -8.12
N ALA A 525 -16.93 11.88 -8.82
CA ALA A 525 -17.22 12.04 -10.23
C ALA A 525 -16.02 12.67 -10.93
N PHE A 526 -15.73 12.24 -12.16
CA PHE A 526 -14.64 12.84 -12.93
C PHE A 526 -14.98 13.01 -14.40
N PHE A 527 -14.30 13.97 -15.01
CA PHE A 527 -14.29 14.23 -16.43
C PHE A 527 -12.85 14.48 -16.88
N GLN A 528 -12.47 13.91 -18.02
CA GLN A 528 -11.13 14.02 -18.58
C GLN A 528 -11.20 14.04 -20.09
N ASP A 529 -10.42 14.91 -20.75
CA ASP A 529 -10.22 14.94 -22.19
C ASP A 529 -8.73 14.84 -22.53
N LYS A 530 -8.36 13.78 -23.23
CA LYS A 530 -7.02 13.62 -23.82
C LYS A 530 -7.09 14.11 -25.26
N ILE A 531 -6.40 15.23 -25.52
CA ILE A 531 -6.35 15.90 -26.83
C ILE A 531 -5.02 15.55 -27.50
N GLU A 532 -5.07 14.83 -28.61
CA GLU A 532 -3.88 14.34 -29.32
C GLU A 532 -3.71 15.09 -30.66
N TYR A 533 -2.79 16.06 -30.72
CA TYR A 533 -2.25 16.63 -31.94
C TYR A 533 -0.96 15.89 -32.32
N GLU A 534 -0.47 16.09 -33.55
CA GLU A 534 0.78 15.47 -34.00
C GLU A 534 2.00 15.86 -33.17
N SER A 535 2.03 17.15 -32.74
CA SER A 535 3.15 17.75 -32.00
C SER A 535 2.78 18.20 -30.58
N LEU A 536 1.61 17.88 -30.08
CA LEU A 536 1.17 18.31 -28.74
C LEU A 536 0.09 17.40 -28.20
N ILE A 537 0.29 16.90 -27.00
CA ILE A 537 -0.70 16.10 -26.28
C ILE A 537 -1.07 16.83 -25.00
N ILE A 538 -2.34 17.04 -24.80
CA ILE A 538 -2.89 17.72 -23.61
C ILE A 538 -3.86 16.76 -22.93
N ASN A 539 -3.72 16.60 -21.63
CA ASN A 539 -4.66 15.86 -20.79
C ASN A 539 -5.26 16.81 -19.77
N LEU A 540 -6.53 17.11 -19.90
CA LEU A 540 -7.29 17.96 -19.00
C LEU A 540 -8.25 17.12 -18.19
N GLY A 541 -8.22 17.28 -16.86
CA GLY A 541 -9.09 16.53 -15.99
C GLY A 541 -9.66 17.35 -14.86
N LEU A 542 -10.86 17.00 -14.46
CA LEU A 542 -11.56 17.58 -13.32
C LEU A 542 -12.19 16.45 -12.52
N ARG A 543 -11.94 16.43 -11.20
CA ARG A 543 -12.53 15.45 -10.29
C ARG A 543 -13.22 16.14 -9.14
N TYR A 544 -14.42 15.68 -8.83
CA TYR A 544 -15.17 16.02 -7.63
C TYR A 544 -15.17 14.82 -6.69
N ASP A 545 -14.79 15.06 -5.44
CA ASP A 545 -14.81 14.06 -4.38
C ASP A 545 -15.71 14.54 -3.24
N TYR A 546 -16.55 13.65 -2.71
CA TYR A 546 -17.42 13.83 -1.56
C TYR A 546 -17.15 12.72 -0.55
N PHE A 547 -17.05 13.10 0.70
CA PHE A 547 -16.82 12.17 1.82
C PHE A 547 -17.73 12.54 3.00
N ASP A 548 -18.41 11.54 3.53
CA ASP A 548 -19.14 11.62 4.79
C ASP A 548 -18.59 10.58 5.76
N ALA A 549 -18.01 11.06 6.86
CA ALA A 549 -17.50 10.21 7.92
C ALA A 549 -18.64 9.49 8.67
N ASN A 550 -19.89 9.95 8.52
CA ASN A 550 -21.04 9.44 9.27
C ASN A 550 -20.73 9.34 10.78
N GLY A 551 -20.01 10.33 11.29
CA GLY A 551 -19.47 10.39 12.63
C GLY A 551 -20.19 11.38 13.52
N LYS A 552 -19.88 11.30 14.81
CA LYS A 552 -20.41 12.19 15.83
C LYS A 552 -19.27 12.80 16.64
N ILE A 553 -19.42 14.07 17.04
CA ILE A 553 -18.46 14.74 17.93
C ILE A 553 -19.21 15.28 19.15
N PRO A 554 -18.56 15.39 20.34
CA PRO A 554 -19.21 15.94 21.51
C PRO A 554 -19.75 17.35 21.25
N SER A 555 -20.97 17.62 21.71
CA SER A 555 -21.58 18.95 21.60
C SER A 555 -20.92 19.93 22.53
N ASP A 556 -20.50 19.47 23.71
CA ASP A 556 -19.81 20.23 24.72
C ASP A 556 -18.33 19.81 24.82
N PRO A 557 -17.38 20.62 24.32
CA PRO A 557 -15.97 20.28 24.36
C PRO A 557 -15.34 20.39 25.77
N GLU A 558 -16.00 21.04 26.75
CA GLU A 558 -15.52 21.11 28.12
C GLU A 558 -15.92 19.91 28.99
N ASP A 559 -16.85 19.10 28.49
CA ASP A 559 -17.32 17.87 29.15
C ASP A 559 -17.57 16.76 28.11
N PRO A 560 -16.53 16.20 27.47
CA PRO A 560 -16.68 15.30 26.35
C PRO A 560 -16.90 13.82 26.73
N ASN A 561 -16.74 13.45 28.03
CA ASN A 561 -16.80 12.06 28.47
C ASN A 561 -18.20 11.64 28.86
N ILE A 562 -18.95 11.03 27.94
CA ILE A 562 -20.33 10.56 28.16
C ILE A 562 -20.45 9.55 29.30
N TYR A 563 -19.44 8.73 29.52
CA TYR A 563 -19.45 7.68 30.56
C TYR A 563 -19.29 8.26 31.97
N ASN A 564 -18.41 9.28 32.12
CA ASN A 564 -18.10 9.92 33.39
C ASN A 564 -18.14 11.45 33.24
N PRO A 565 -19.32 12.07 33.11
CA PRO A 565 -19.45 13.51 32.96
C PRO A 565 -18.91 14.30 34.15
N PHE A 566 -18.55 15.56 33.90
CA PHE A 566 -18.05 16.49 34.91
C PHE A 566 -19.10 17.54 35.29
N LYS A 567 -19.99 17.93 34.37
CA LYS A 567 -21.04 18.93 34.63
C LYS A 567 -22.24 18.27 35.31
N LEU A 568 -22.76 18.91 36.40
CA LEU A 568 -23.87 18.36 37.18
C LEU A 568 -25.13 18.12 36.35
N ASN A 569 -25.45 19.00 35.43
CA ASN A 569 -26.57 18.87 34.48
C ASN A 569 -26.37 17.78 33.42
N HIS A 570 -25.18 17.24 33.29
CA HIS A 570 -24.88 16.05 32.49
C HIS A 570 -24.90 14.75 33.29
N ILE A 571 -24.86 14.89 34.65
CA ILE A 571 -24.90 13.75 35.58
C ILE A 571 -26.33 13.50 36.04
N TYR A 572 -27.04 14.55 36.50
CA TYR A 572 -28.34 14.47 37.13
C TYR A 572 -29.44 15.16 36.32
N ARG A 573 -30.70 14.71 36.53
CA ARG A 573 -31.91 15.36 36.00
C ARG A 573 -32.27 16.58 36.85
N ASP A 574 -32.60 17.69 36.20
CA ASP A 574 -33.28 18.83 36.84
C ASP A 574 -34.80 18.52 36.96
N THR A 575 -35.19 17.95 38.09
CA THR A 575 -36.54 17.47 38.31
C THR A 575 -37.53 18.59 38.62
N ASN A 576 -37.03 19.71 39.16
CA ASN A 576 -37.85 20.89 39.48
C ASN A 576 -37.84 21.96 38.36
N SER A 577 -37.05 21.73 37.30
CA SER A 577 -36.94 22.60 36.12
C SER A 577 -36.52 24.06 36.41
N ASN A 578 -35.71 24.26 37.47
CA ASN A 578 -35.21 25.59 37.84
C ASN A 578 -33.89 26.00 37.12
N GLY A 579 -33.32 25.10 36.33
CA GLY A 579 -32.07 25.29 35.58
C GLY A 579 -30.79 25.04 36.39
N VAL A 580 -30.90 24.58 37.64
CA VAL A 580 -29.78 24.29 38.55
C VAL A 580 -29.98 22.92 39.16
N ILE A 581 -28.94 22.12 39.24
CA ILE A 581 -29.00 20.80 39.93
C ILE A 581 -28.78 21.02 41.43
N ASP A 582 -29.86 21.00 42.17
CA ASP A 582 -29.87 21.17 43.62
C ASP A 582 -29.28 19.98 44.37
N LEU A 583 -28.90 20.14 45.65
CA LEU A 583 -28.33 19.05 46.45
C LEU A 583 -29.29 17.88 46.58
N THR A 584 -30.58 18.12 46.62
CA THR A 584 -31.64 17.11 46.74
C THR A 584 -31.80 16.28 45.45
N GLU A 585 -31.32 16.77 44.32
CA GLU A 585 -31.37 16.13 43.03
C GLU A 585 -30.15 15.25 42.76
N ARG A 586 -29.08 15.38 43.57
CA ARG A 586 -27.81 14.63 43.41
C ARG A 586 -27.89 13.26 44.08
N THR A 587 -28.79 12.42 43.59
CA THR A 587 -28.99 11.06 44.10
C THR A 587 -28.77 10.05 42.98
N ALA A 588 -28.40 8.81 43.33
CA ALA A 588 -28.17 7.75 42.32
C ALA A 588 -29.40 7.48 41.46
N ASP A 589 -30.58 7.54 42.05
CA ASP A 589 -31.85 7.31 41.32
C ASP A 589 -32.15 8.43 40.28
N ASN A 590 -31.57 9.59 40.48
CA ASN A 590 -31.72 10.75 39.61
C ASN A 590 -30.62 10.92 38.57
N GLU A 591 -29.65 10.01 38.51
CA GLU A 591 -28.60 10.05 37.50
C GLU A 591 -29.18 9.77 36.11
N LEU A 592 -28.69 10.55 35.11
CA LEU A 592 -28.98 10.32 33.70
C LEU A 592 -28.29 9.04 33.24
N THR A 593 -29.05 8.18 32.58
CA THR A 593 -28.51 7.00 31.91
C THR A 593 -27.70 7.41 30.65
N ILE A 594 -26.81 6.56 30.17
CA ILE A 594 -26.06 6.78 28.91
C ILE A 594 -27.01 7.05 27.74
N ALA A 595 -28.10 6.30 27.64
CA ALA A 595 -29.12 6.47 26.57
C ALA A 595 -29.81 7.84 26.60
N GLU A 596 -30.05 8.42 27.79
CA GLU A 596 -30.58 9.77 27.93
C GLU A 596 -29.55 10.82 27.57
N ARG A 597 -28.26 10.64 27.98
CA ARG A 597 -27.15 11.51 27.61
C ARG A 597 -26.94 11.52 26.09
N GLU A 598 -27.01 10.39 25.40
CA GLU A 598 -26.84 10.29 23.95
C GLU A 598 -27.79 11.21 23.16
N GLN A 599 -28.94 11.56 23.68
CA GLN A 599 -29.93 12.42 22.99
C GLN A 599 -29.43 13.85 22.77
N PHE A 600 -28.53 14.36 23.62
CA PHE A 600 -27.99 15.72 23.55
C PHE A 600 -26.46 15.79 23.49
N TRP A 601 -25.76 14.67 23.74
CA TRP A 601 -24.32 14.59 23.89
C TRP A 601 -23.56 14.91 22.62
N TYR A 602 -24.09 14.48 21.49
CA TYR A 602 -23.40 14.48 20.24
C TYR A 602 -24.06 15.36 19.18
N LYS A 603 -23.23 15.97 18.33
CA LYS A 603 -23.65 16.56 17.05
C LYS A 603 -23.01 15.81 15.89
N ASN A 604 -23.73 15.73 14.77
CA ASN A 604 -23.24 15.09 13.55
C ASN A 604 -22.11 15.89 12.92
N THR A 605 -21.18 15.19 12.29
CA THR A 605 -20.10 15.79 11.49
C THR A 605 -20.63 16.35 10.18
N THR A 606 -19.88 17.28 9.59
CA THR A 606 -20.23 17.88 8.29
C THR A 606 -19.55 17.11 7.17
N PRO A 607 -20.28 16.67 6.15
CA PRO A 607 -19.65 16.07 4.97
C PRO A 607 -18.66 17.03 4.31
N LYS A 608 -17.62 16.47 3.69
CA LYS A 608 -16.56 17.22 3.02
C LYS A 608 -16.63 17.00 1.52
N SER A 609 -16.44 18.07 0.75
CA SER A 609 -16.39 17.97 -0.71
C SER A 609 -15.28 18.83 -1.29
N GLN A 610 -14.75 18.42 -2.43
CA GLN A 610 -13.73 19.19 -3.13
C GLN A 610 -13.70 18.92 -4.63
N LEU A 611 -13.22 19.93 -5.36
CA LEU A 611 -12.95 19.90 -6.79
C LEU A 611 -11.43 19.91 -7.03
N SER A 612 -10.95 18.99 -7.86
CA SER A 612 -9.51 18.74 -8.09
C SER A 612 -9.18 18.82 -9.58
N PRO A 613 -8.71 19.98 -10.09
CA PRO A 613 -8.25 20.12 -11.48
C PRO A 613 -6.90 19.43 -11.69
N ARG A 614 -6.69 18.93 -12.91
CA ARG A 614 -5.46 18.27 -13.35
C ARG A 614 -5.15 18.65 -14.80
N LEU A 615 -3.87 18.89 -15.07
CA LEU A 615 -3.36 19.24 -16.38
C LEU A 615 -2.08 18.44 -16.64
N GLY A 616 -2.00 17.79 -17.77
CA GLY A 616 -0.80 17.18 -18.30
C GLY A 616 -0.55 17.63 -19.73
N VAL A 617 0.66 17.99 -20.06
CA VAL A 617 1.07 18.41 -21.41
C VAL A 617 2.29 17.61 -21.81
N GLY A 618 2.23 16.97 -22.97
CA GLY A 618 3.37 16.30 -23.60
C GLY A 618 3.69 16.99 -24.92
N TYR A 619 4.91 17.47 -25.07
CA TYR A 619 5.39 18.14 -26.27
C TYR A 619 6.54 17.36 -26.89
N PRO A 620 6.31 16.55 -27.93
CA PRO A 620 7.38 15.90 -28.70
C PRO A 620 8.22 16.93 -29.42
N ILE A 621 9.46 17.16 -28.97
CA ILE A 621 10.40 18.10 -29.58
C ILE A 621 11.08 17.49 -30.80
N THR A 622 11.20 16.17 -30.84
CA THR A 622 11.70 15.38 -31.96
C THR A 622 10.99 14.02 -32.00
N GLU A 623 11.26 13.20 -33.02
CA GLU A 623 10.84 11.80 -33.05
C GLU A 623 11.37 10.98 -31.87
N ARG A 624 12.44 11.43 -31.21
CA ARG A 624 13.20 10.74 -30.14
C ARG A 624 13.20 11.46 -28.81
N GLY A 625 12.48 12.59 -28.71
CA GLY A 625 12.46 13.39 -27.49
C GLY A 625 11.11 14.02 -27.18
N VAL A 626 10.72 13.99 -25.90
CA VAL A 626 9.47 14.56 -25.39
C VAL A 626 9.77 15.38 -24.13
N ILE A 627 9.24 16.60 -24.07
CA ILE A 627 9.11 17.38 -22.84
C ILE A 627 7.70 17.16 -22.31
N HIS A 628 7.56 16.93 -21.03
CA HIS A 628 6.25 16.90 -20.37
C HIS A 628 6.20 17.88 -19.22
N PHE A 629 5.04 18.49 -19.04
CA PHE A 629 4.69 19.32 -17.89
C PHE A 629 3.39 18.80 -17.31
N SER A 630 3.31 18.72 -15.99
CA SER A 630 2.06 18.36 -15.35
C SER A 630 1.81 19.17 -14.07
N TYR A 631 0.53 19.41 -13.81
CA TYR A 631 0.02 20.09 -12.63
C TYR A 631 -1.24 19.41 -12.14
N GLY A 632 -1.40 19.29 -10.83
CA GLY A 632 -2.62 18.73 -10.27
C GLY A 632 -2.82 19.04 -8.79
N ILE A 633 -4.08 19.09 -8.41
CA ILE A 633 -4.52 19.10 -7.01
C ILE A 633 -5.02 17.70 -6.66
N PHE A 634 -4.50 17.15 -5.59
CA PHE A 634 -4.80 15.79 -5.12
C PHE A 634 -5.29 15.84 -3.70
N GLN A 635 -6.20 14.93 -3.38
CA GLN A 635 -6.78 14.83 -2.06
C GLN A 635 -6.88 13.41 -1.59
N GLN A 636 -6.88 13.30 -0.27
CA GLN A 636 -7.04 12.04 0.42
C GLN A 636 -7.92 12.22 1.64
N VAL A 637 -8.87 11.31 1.80
CA VAL A 637 -9.61 11.16 3.05
C VAL A 637 -8.63 10.71 4.14
N PRO A 638 -8.69 11.29 5.34
CA PRO A 638 -7.91 10.84 6.48
C PRO A 638 -8.06 9.34 6.73
N GLU A 639 -7.03 8.72 7.29
CA GLU A 639 -7.12 7.34 7.78
C GLU A 639 -8.31 7.21 8.73
N TYR A 640 -9.12 6.15 8.59
CA TYR A 640 -10.25 5.94 9.49
C TYR A 640 -9.80 5.76 10.95
N TYR A 641 -8.57 5.28 11.16
CA TYR A 641 -7.95 5.31 12.47
C TYR A 641 -7.99 6.71 13.09
N ARG A 642 -7.58 7.76 12.35
CA ARG A 642 -7.54 9.15 12.81
C ARG A 642 -8.92 9.78 12.98
N LEU A 643 -9.92 9.23 12.29
CA LEU A 643 -11.30 9.68 12.43
C LEU A 643 -11.97 9.10 13.67
N TYR A 644 -11.73 7.82 14.00
CA TYR A 644 -12.62 7.09 14.91
C TYR A 644 -11.95 6.53 16.17
N ILE A 645 -10.59 6.49 16.24
CA ILE A 645 -9.94 5.94 17.42
C ILE A 645 -10.32 6.74 18.68
N GLY A 646 -10.97 6.08 19.64
CA GLY A 646 -11.39 6.72 20.88
C GLY A 646 -12.31 7.95 20.69
N ASP A 647 -13.09 8.02 19.60
CA ASP A 647 -14.02 9.14 19.34
C ASP A 647 -15.11 9.31 20.41
N GLN A 648 -15.29 8.31 21.25
CA GLN A 648 -16.11 8.36 22.47
C GLN A 648 -15.39 8.98 23.68
N ILE A 649 -14.37 9.72 23.47
CA ILE A 649 -13.51 10.43 24.45
C ILE A 649 -13.69 10.00 25.90
N LYS A 650 -12.78 9.17 26.41
CA LYS A 650 -12.76 8.71 27.79
C LYS A 650 -11.71 9.50 28.58
N LEU A 651 -12.11 10.08 29.67
CA LEU A 651 -11.22 10.90 30.51
C LEU A 651 -11.28 10.41 31.97
N SER A 652 -10.12 10.30 32.61
CA SER A 652 -10.07 10.15 34.06
C SER A 652 -10.32 11.50 34.75
N LYS A 653 -10.77 11.48 35.99
CA LYS A 653 -10.84 12.66 36.86
C LYS A 653 -9.45 13.09 37.39
N SER A 654 -8.42 12.30 37.16
CA SER A 654 -7.06 12.62 37.54
C SER A 654 -6.48 13.69 36.62
N ALA A 655 -5.72 14.61 37.16
CA ALA A 655 -5.03 15.63 36.36
C ALA A 655 -4.09 14.98 35.31
N GLY A 656 -4.15 15.48 34.09
CA GLY A 656 -3.35 14.98 32.97
C GLY A 656 -3.86 15.49 31.63
N THR A 657 -3.10 15.21 30.56
CA THR A 657 -3.50 15.44 29.18
C THR A 657 -3.68 14.10 28.48
N TYR A 658 -4.90 13.82 28.05
CA TYR A 658 -5.32 12.55 27.47
C TYR A 658 -5.43 12.61 25.94
N GLY A 659 -5.33 11.48 25.29
CA GLY A 659 -5.46 11.35 23.83
C GLY A 659 -4.13 10.98 23.14
N PRO A 660 -3.95 11.28 21.83
CA PRO A 660 -4.93 11.94 20.96
C PRO A 660 -6.14 11.06 20.64
N TYR A 661 -7.31 11.66 20.61
CA TYR A 661 -8.56 11.00 20.21
C TYR A 661 -8.91 11.26 18.76
N GLY A 662 -9.65 10.36 18.14
CA GLY A 662 -10.18 10.49 16.80
C GLY A 662 -11.06 11.73 16.64
N ASN A 663 -11.08 12.24 15.41
CA ASN A 663 -11.91 13.38 15.05
C ASN A 663 -12.61 13.12 13.71
N PRO A 664 -13.88 12.68 13.74
CA PRO A 664 -14.62 12.41 12.51
C PRO A 664 -14.89 13.66 11.64
N ASP A 665 -14.64 14.86 12.14
CA ASP A 665 -14.81 16.12 11.41
C ASP A 665 -13.54 16.62 10.69
N LEU A 666 -12.47 15.81 10.63
CA LEU A 666 -11.26 16.12 9.88
C LEU A 666 -11.55 16.44 8.42
N LYS A 667 -10.82 17.40 7.88
CA LYS A 667 -10.83 17.72 6.45
C LYS A 667 -9.92 16.76 5.69
N PRO A 668 -10.21 16.47 4.41
CA PRO A 668 -9.27 15.80 3.54
C PRO A 668 -7.93 16.52 3.49
N GLU A 669 -6.86 15.73 3.48
CA GLU A 669 -5.50 16.22 3.25
C GLU A 669 -5.36 16.61 1.78
N ARG A 670 -4.52 17.59 1.46
CA ARG A 670 -4.37 18.15 0.12
C ARG A 670 -2.92 18.28 -0.29
N ASN A 671 -2.62 17.85 -1.50
CA ASN A 671 -1.34 18.03 -2.16
C ASN A 671 -1.51 18.77 -3.48
N THR A 672 -0.70 19.81 -3.73
CA THR A 672 -0.57 20.46 -5.03
C THR A 672 0.78 20.08 -5.61
N MET A 673 0.79 19.50 -6.80
CA MET A 673 1.99 18.94 -7.43
C MET A 673 2.27 19.60 -8.78
N TYR A 674 3.55 19.83 -9.04
CA TYR A 674 4.10 20.34 -10.30
C TYR A 674 5.23 19.44 -10.74
N GLU A 675 5.29 19.15 -12.03
CA GLU A 675 6.38 18.37 -12.64
C GLU A 675 6.76 18.95 -13.99
N LEU A 676 8.05 18.89 -14.27
CA LEU A 676 8.64 19.18 -15.59
C LEU A 676 9.69 18.13 -15.89
N GLY A 677 9.54 17.44 -17.01
CA GLY A 677 10.49 16.39 -17.38
C GLY A 677 10.86 16.41 -18.86
N LEU A 678 12.01 15.84 -19.15
CA LEU A 678 12.56 15.61 -20.49
C LEU A 678 12.90 14.12 -20.62
N LYS A 679 12.27 13.44 -21.56
CA LYS A 679 12.62 12.07 -21.96
C LYS A 679 13.22 12.08 -23.34
N GLN A 680 14.48 11.64 -23.46
CA GLN A 680 15.25 11.69 -24.71
C GLN A 680 15.89 10.32 -25.01
N GLN A 681 15.65 9.82 -26.19
CA GLN A 681 16.40 8.69 -26.74
C GLN A 681 17.73 9.21 -27.31
N LEU A 682 18.84 8.77 -26.70
CA LEU A 682 20.19 9.17 -27.12
C LEU A 682 20.77 8.25 -28.21
N ALA A 683 20.40 6.95 -28.14
CA ALA A 683 20.74 5.93 -29.13
C ALA A 683 19.52 5.02 -29.34
N GLU A 684 19.53 4.12 -30.32
CA GLU A 684 18.39 3.22 -30.61
C GLU A 684 17.93 2.44 -29.37
N GLU A 685 18.85 2.14 -28.47
CA GLU A 685 18.62 1.30 -27.29
C GLU A 685 18.66 2.09 -25.98
N LEU A 686 19.12 3.36 -25.98
CA LEU A 686 19.41 4.12 -24.77
C LEU A 686 18.48 5.32 -24.65
N VAL A 687 17.75 5.37 -23.52
CA VAL A 687 16.82 6.45 -23.17
C VAL A 687 17.25 7.08 -21.85
N VAL A 688 17.17 8.38 -21.77
CA VAL A 688 17.39 9.17 -20.57
C VAL A 688 16.10 9.93 -20.24
N ASP A 689 15.67 9.88 -18.99
CA ASP A 689 14.54 10.64 -18.46
C ASP A 689 15.01 11.48 -17.26
N VAL A 690 14.80 12.78 -17.33
CA VAL A 690 15.13 13.71 -16.25
C VAL A 690 13.86 14.46 -15.86
N THR A 691 13.43 14.36 -14.61
CA THR A 691 12.21 15.01 -14.14
C THR A 691 12.45 15.75 -12.84
N GLY A 692 12.15 17.06 -12.82
CA GLY A 692 12.02 17.87 -11.61
C GLY A 692 10.59 17.89 -11.10
N PHE A 693 10.42 17.83 -9.79
CA PHE A 693 9.10 17.85 -9.15
C PHE A 693 9.08 18.73 -7.90
N TYR A 694 7.89 19.31 -7.65
CA TYR A 694 7.60 20.07 -6.44
C TYR A 694 6.20 19.72 -5.93
N ARG A 695 6.08 19.55 -4.61
CA ARG A 695 4.84 19.21 -3.91
C ARG A 695 4.62 20.18 -2.76
N ASP A 696 3.41 20.73 -2.64
CA ASP A 696 2.94 21.54 -1.51
C ASP A 696 1.78 20.82 -0.81
N ILE A 697 2.03 20.33 0.39
CA ILE A 697 1.09 19.52 1.16
C ILE A 697 0.49 20.41 2.25
N ARG A 698 -0.84 20.45 2.30
CA ARG A 698 -1.63 21.26 3.23
C ARG A 698 -2.72 20.43 3.90
N ASN A 699 -3.27 20.95 5.00
CA ASN A 699 -4.26 20.25 5.82
C ASN A 699 -3.76 18.89 6.30
N TRP A 700 -2.46 18.73 6.46
CA TRP A 700 -1.89 17.47 6.96
C TRP A 700 -2.30 17.23 8.40
N ILE A 701 -2.53 15.97 8.76
CA ILE A 701 -3.03 15.61 10.09
C ILE A 701 -1.91 15.76 11.11
N SER A 702 -2.26 16.37 12.23
CA SER A 702 -1.51 16.54 13.46
C SER A 702 -2.47 16.46 14.64
N THR A 703 -2.12 16.97 15.80
CA THR A 703 -3.01 17.10 16.95
C THR A 703 -3.48 18.53 17.17
N SER A 704 -4.59 18.70 17.85
CA SER A 704 -5.10 20.01 18.27
C SER A 704 -4.21 20.59 19.38
N PRO A 705 -4.31 21.93 19.62
CA PRO A 705 -3.89 22.46 20.90
C PRO A 705 -4.58 21.72 22.05
N ILE A 706 -3.96 21.72 23.21
CA ILE A 706 -4.55 21.17 24.43
C ILE A 706 -5.93 21.80 24.66
N LYS A 707 -6.93 20.96 24.78
CA LYS A 707 -8.31 21.33 25.13
C LYS A 707 -8.51 21.15 26.63
N THR A 708 -8.95 22.20 27.29
CA THR A 708 -9.27 22.15 28.72
C THR A 708 -10.70 21.68 28.94
N THR A 709 -10.91 20.94 30.03
CA THR A 709 -12.25 20.59 30.50
C THR A 709 -12.68 21.53 31.63
N ILE A 710 -13.94 21.44 32.05
CA ILE A 710 -14.42 22.17 33.23
C ILE A 710 -13.71 21.69 34.51
N LEU A 711 -13.19 20.47 34.53
CA LEU A 711 -12.41 19.94 35.67
C LEU A 711 -10.98 20.41 35.54
N SER A 712 -10.56 21.26 36.48
CA SER A 712 -9.22 21.84 36.49
C SER A 712 -8.12 20.77 36.44
N GLY A 713 -7.16 20.95 35.54
CA GLY A 713 -6.04 20.01 35.33
C GLY A 713 -6.35 18.80 34.45
N VAL A 714 -7.61 18.56 34.08
CA VAL A 714 -7.97 17.51 33.16
C VAL A 714 -8.11 18.08 31.75
N ASN A 715 -7.23 17.64 30.87
CA ASN A 715 -7.11 18.15 29.49
C ASN A 715 -7.14 17.00 28.49
N TYR A 716 -7.39 17.32 27.24
CA TYR A 716 -7.33 16.32 26.17
C TYR A 716 -6.94 16.91 24.82
N VAL A 717 -6.57 16.03 23.89
CA VAL A 717 -6.16 16.39 22.54
C VAL A 717 -6.90 15.50 21.55
N ILE A 718 -7.32 16.06 20.42
CA ILE A 718 -7.91 15.34 19.31
C ILE A 718 -7.07 15.52 18.04
N PHE A 719 -7.19 14.64 17.06
CA PHE A 719 -6.58 14.87 15.75
C PHE A 719 -7.16 16.10 15.05
N ASN A 720 -6.31 16.85 14.32
CA ASN A 720 -6.67 18.07 13.61
C ASN A 720 -5.78 18.30 12.39
N ASN A 721 -6.27 19.04 11.39
CA ASN A 721 -5.53 19.40 10.18
C ASN A 721 -4.67 20.66 10.41
N ARG A 722 -3.47 20.54 10.93
CA ARG A 722 -2.60 21.66 11.29
C ARG A 722 -1.21 21.62 10.67
N ASP A 723 -0.81 20.46 10.16
CA ASP A 723 0.51 20.28 9.59
C ASP A 723 0.56 20.61 8.11
N PHE A 724 1.79 20.81 7.64
CA PHE A 724 2.11 21.05 6.24
C PHE A 724 3.52 20.52 5.92
N ALA A 725 3.76 20.24 4.64
CA ALA A 725 5.06 19.79 4.17
C ALA A 725 5.35 20.31 2.77
N ASN A 726 6.64 20.38 2.45
CA ASN A 726 7.14 20.68 1.12
C ASN A 726 8.11 19.60 0.68
N VAL A 727 7.95 19.15 -0.56
CA VAL A 727 8.86 18.20 -1.17
C VAL A 727 9.32 18.73 -2.51
N ARG A 728 10.62 18.66 -2.78
CA ARG A 728 11.23 19.05 -4.04
C ARG A 728 12.34 18.09 -4.42
N GLY A 729 12.49 17.81 -5.70
CA GLY A 729 13.52 16.88 -6.11
C GLY A 729 13.67 16.75 -7.62
N VAL A 730 14.65 15.95 -7.97
CA VAL A 730 14.95 15.58 -9.36
C VAL A 730 15.16 14.08 -9.43
N THR A 731 14.55 13.43 -10.41
CA THR A 731 14.83 12.04 -10.78
C THR A 731 15.56 12.00 -12.10
N LEU A 732 16.54 11.12 -12.21
CA LEU A 732 17.24 10.76 -13.43
C LEU A 732 17.13 9.25 -13.64
N SER A 733 16.59 8.84 -14.77
CA SER A 733 16.53 7.43 -15.18
C SER A 733 17.28 7.24 -16.50
N VAL A 734 18.11 6.21 -16.55
CA VAL A 734 18.85 5.80 -17.73
C VAL A 734 18.51 4.35 -18.04
N ASP A 735 17.79 4.13 -19.14
CA ASP A 735 17.33 2.83 -19.57
C ASP A 735 18.03 2.38 -20.83
N LYS A 736 18.69 1.23 -20.79
CA LYS A 736 19.14 0.51 -21.97
C LYS A 736 18.24 -0.70 -22.23
N LYS A 737 17.58 -0.72 -23.37
CA LYS A 737 16.79 -1.86 -23.85
C LYS A 737 17.67 -3.10 -24.02
N PHE A 738 17.04 -4.27 -23.89
CA PHE A 738 17.72 -5.55 -24.09
C PHE A 738 18.16 -5.75 -25.54
N THR A 739 19.45 -5.57 -25.74
CA THR A 739 20.18 -5.82 -27.01
C THR A 739 21.56 -6.37 -26.68
N ASN A 740 22.16 -7.11 -27.56
CA ASN A 740 23.50 -7.68 -27.36
C ASN A 740 23.63 -8.50 -26.07
N ASN A 741 22.55 -9.19 -25.65
CA ASN A 741 22.47 -10.04 -24.47
C ASN A 741 22.54 -9.31 -23.11
N TYR A 742 22.35 -7.99 -23.06
CA TYR A 742 22.22 -7.27 -21.79
C TYR A 742 21.25 -6.10 -21.86
N ALA A 743 20.68 -5.77 -20.70
CA ALA A 743 19.86 -4.59 -20.46
C ALA A 743 20.25 -4.01 -19.10
N PHE A 744 20.11 -2.70 -18.94
CA PHE A 744 20.23 -2.08 -17.62
C PHE A 744 19.30 -0.90 -17.45
N THR A 745 18.94 -0.64 -16.19
CA THR A 745 18.27 0.59 -15.76
C THR A 745 19.03 1.15 -14.58
N VAL A 746 19.30 2.45 -14.60
CA VAL A 746 19.93 3.19 -13.50
C VAL A 746 19.02 4.34 -13.14
N ASP A 747 18.47 4.32 -11.94
CA ASP A 747 17.57 5.33 -11.39
C ASP A 747 18.26 6.07 -10.25
N TYR A 748 18.38 7.37 -10.38
CA TYR A 748 18.90 8.25 -9.34
C TYR A 748 17.84 9.26 -8.95
N THR A 749 17.65 9.43 -7.65
CA THR A 749 16.75 10.44 -7.09
C THR A 749 17.51 11.33 -6.10
N TYR A 750 17.43 12.63 -6.30
CA TYR A 750 17.76 13.63 -5.30
C TYR A 750 16.48 14.30 -4.84
N GLN A 751 16.21 14.30 -3.54
CA GLN A 751 15.03 14.95 -3.00
C GLN A 751 15.29 15.59 -1.65
N ILE A 752 14.48 16.59 -1.32
CA ILE A 752 14.41 17.26 -0.03
C ILE A 752 12.97 17.15 0.46
N VAL A 753 12.79 16.50 1.60
CA VAL A 753 11.48 16.23 2.19
C VAL A 753 11.42 16.90 3.56
N GLU A 754 10.67 18.01 3.66
CA GLU A 754 10.58 18.82 4.87
C GLU A 754 9.12 19.02 5.27
N GLY A 755 8.82 18.93 6.54
CA GLY A 755 7.48 19.13 7.10
C GLY A 755 7.52 19.56 8.55
N THR A 756 6.36 19.82 9.11
CA THR A 756 6.24 20.24 10.51
C THR A 756 6.40 19.08 11.47
N ASN A 757 5.86 17.91 11.15
CA ASN A 757 5.96 16.68 11.94
C ASN A 757 6.00 15.45 11.01
N SER A 758 6.82 14.47 11.32
CA SER A 758 6.85 13.18 10.64
C SER A 758 5.63 12.33 10.99
N ASN A 759 5.27 12.30 12.26
CA ASN A 759 4.14 11.55 12.79
C ASN A 759 3.06 12.53 13.30
N PRO A 760 1.76 12.30 13.02
CA PRO A 760 0.66 13.11 13.51
C PRO A 760 0.62 13.29 15.03
N GLU A 761 1.06 12.31 15.80
CA GLU A 761 1.10 12.35 17.27
C GLU A 761 2.32 13.08 17.84
N GLN A 762 3.29 13.44 17.04
CA GLN A 762 4.57 14.02 17.49
C GLN A 762 4.35 15.32 18.28
N GLU A 763 3.40 16.15 17.89
CA GLU A 763 3.06 17.38 18.60
C GLU A 763 2.52 17.09 20.01
N PHE A 764 1.66 16.07 20.15
CA PHE A 764 1.13 15.65 21.45
C PHE A 764 2.23 15.18 22.40
N TYR A 765 3.12 14.31 21.95
CA TYR A 765 4.24 13.86 22.79
C TYR A 765 5.20 14.98 23.16
N SER A 766 5.42 15.94 22.28
CA SER A 766 6.23 17.13 22.59
C SER A 766 5.59 17.98 23.69
N GLN A 767 4.27 18.19 23.61
CA GLN A 767 3.50 18.92 24.62
C GLN A 767 3.50 18.20 25.98
N GLN A 768 3.36 16.87 26.01
CA GLN A 768 3.49 16.09 27.24
C GLN A 768 4.89 16.22 27.85
N GLY A 769 5.92 16.33 27.02
CA GLY A 769 7.30 16.59 27.46
C GLY A 769 7.56 18.04 27.89
N GLY A 770 6.55 18.92 27.90
CA GLY A 770 6.66 20.32 28.29
C GLY A 770 7.29 21.24 27.23
N ALA A 771 7.47 20.76 26.01
CA ALA A 771 7.97 21.56 24.89
C ALA A 771 6.83 22.32 24.19
N GLU A 772 7.05 23.60 23.87
CA GLU A 772 6.12 24.31 23.00
C GLU A 772 6.22 23.79 21.56
N PRO A 773 5.09 23.45 20.91
CA PRO A 773 5.11 22.98 19.55
C PRO A 773 5.54 24.11 18.61
N THR A 774 6.65 23.95 17.93
CA THR A 774 7.12 24.88 16.90
C THR A 774 6.72 24.39 15.53
N LYS A 775 6.02 25.21 14.74
CA LYS A 775 5.65 24.92 13.35
C LYS A 775 6.79 25.34 12.40
N VAL A 776 7.93 24.68 12.52
CA VAL A 776 9.11 24.88 11.68
C VAL A 776 9.26 23.68 10.75
N LEU A 777 9.64 23.92 9.51
CA LEU A 777 9.97 22.86 8.56
C LEU A 777 11.29 22.20 8.99
N THR A 778 11.22 20.89 9.24
CA THR A 778 12.38 20.03 9.52
C THR A 778 12.39 18.85 8.56
N PRO A 779 13.53 18.21 8.30
CA PRO A 779 13.55 16.99 7.54
C PRO A 779 12.62 15.94 8.15
N LEU A 780 11.85 15.22 7.32
CA LEU A 780 10.97 14.17 7.80
C LEU A 780 11.74 12.83 7.96
N ASP A 781 11.28 11.94 8.83
CA ASP A 781 11.96 10.69 9.19
C ASP A 781 12.34 9.81 7.98
N TRP A 782 11.61 9.94 6.85
CA TRP A 782 11.88 9.25 5.59
C TRP A 782 12.59 10.12 4.54
N ASP A 783 13.07 11.33 4.91
CA ASP A 783 13.88 12.17 3.99
C ASP A 783 15.16 11.43 3.62
N GLN A 784 15.24 10.99 2.40
CA GLN A 784 16.39 10.28 1.83
C GLN A 784 16.95 11.10 0.68
N ARG A 785 18.00 11.88 0.98
CA ARG A 785 18.53 12.91 0.07
C ARG A 785 18.98 12.34 -1.26
N HIS A 786 19.66 11.19 -1.23
CA HIS A 786 20.15 10.53 -2.43
C HIS A 786 19.74 9.07 -2.40
N SER A 787 19.16 8.58 -3.47
CA SER A 787 18.93 7.16 -3.72
C SER A 787 19.34 6.80 -5.14
N LEU A 788 20.05 5.68 -5.28
CA LEU A 788 20.52 5.14 -6.55
C LEU A 788 20.12 3.67 -6.62
N ASN A 789 19.34 3.32 -7.63
CA ASN A 789 18.99 1.94 -7.96
C ASN A 789 19.61 1.59 -9.31
N ALA A 790 20.33 0.48 -9.39
CA ALA A 790 20.92 0.00 -10.63
C ALA A 790 20.52 -1.46 -10.85
N ASN A 791 19.84 -1.73 -11.95
CA ASN A 791 19.44 -3.05 -12.39
C ASN A 791 20.24 -3.43 -13.61
N LEU A 792 20.91 -4.56 -13.59
CA LEU A 792 21.60 -5.15 -14.72
C LEU A 792 21.06 -6.54 -14.99
N PHE A 793 20.65 -6.79 -16.21
CA PHE A 793 20.32 -8.12 -16.70
C PHE A 793 21.29 -8.52 -17.81
N VAL A 794 21.84 -9.74 -17.71
CA VAL A 794 22.72 -10.33 -18.73
C VAL A 794 22.26 -11.74 -19.02
N GLY A 795 22.17 -12.12 -20.28
CA GLY A 795 21.84 -13.50 -20.64
C GLY A 795 21.10 -13.62 -21.95
N GLY A 796 20.60 -14.80 -22.18
CA GLY A 796 19.88 -15.18 -23.40
C GLY A 796 18.79 -16.22 -23.10
N ASN A 797 18.38 -16.98 -24.13
CA ASN A 797 17.28 -17.93 -24.00
C ASN A 797 17.59 -19.12 -23.08
N THR A 798 18.85 -19.52 -22.96
CA THR A 798 19.26 -20.73 -22.21
C THR A 798 19.78 -20.45 -20.81
N TRP A 799 20.27 -19.26 -20.54
CA TRP A 799 20.74 -18.84 -19.24
C TRP A 799 20.60 -17.34 -19.11
N GLY A 800 20.56 -16.86 -17.91
CA GLY A 800 20.60 -15.45 -17.60
C GLY A 800 20.92 -15.20 -16.14
N GLY A 801 21.26 -13.96 -15.86
CA GLY A 801 21.47 -13.46 -14.51
C GLY A 801 21.05 -12.01 -14.42
N SER A 802 20.71 -11.58 -13.23
CA SER A 802 20.39 -10.20 -12.92
C SER A 802 21.03 -9.77 -11.60
N LEU A 803 21.37 -8.50 -11.55
CA LEU A 803 21.95 -7.87 -10.38
C LEU A 803 21.17 -6.58 -10.11
N ILE A 804 20.74 -6.40 -8.86
CA ILE A 804 20.12 -5.17 -8.38
C ILE A 804 21.02 -4.58 -7.30
N ALA A 805 21.54 -3.38 -7.51
CA ALA A 805 22.29 -2.64 -6.51
C ALA A 805 21.47 -1.41 -6.07
N ARG A 806 21.32 -1.25 -4.77
CA ARG A 806 20.62 -0.12 -4.16
C ARG A 806 21.55 0.58 -3.17
N PHE A 807 21.75 1.85 -3.41
CA PHE A 807 22.48 2.74 -2.49
C PHE A 807 21.58 3.88 -2.09
N SER A 808 21.60 4.24 -0.80
CA SER A 808 20.91 5.42 -0.33
C SER A 808 21.65 6.07 0.85
N THR A 809 21.53 7.39 0.93
CA THR A 809 21.97 8.11 2.14
C THR A 809 21.05 7.77 3.30
N GLY A 810 21.60 7.78 4.51
CA GLY A 810 20.84 7.53 5.73
C GLY A 810 19.71 8.53 5.92
N GLN A 811 18.60 8.03 6.42
CA GLN A 811 17.45 8.84 6.83
C GLN A 811 17.77 9.68 8.05
N PRO A 812 17.08 10.81 8.28
CA PRO A 812 17.33 11.65 9.44
C PRO A 812 16.98 10.97 10.77
N TYR A 813 17.59 11.45 11.83
CA TYR A 813 17.21 11.14 13.20
C TYR A 813 17.43 12.37 14.09
N THR A 814 16.69 12.42 15.21
CA THR A 814 16.83 13.47 16.22
C THR A 814 17.95 13.08 17.18
N PRO A 815 19.05 13.84 17.24
CA PRO A 815 20.10 13.58 18.21
C PRO A 815 19.64 13.93 19.63
N VAL A 816 20.02 13.09 20.57
CA VAL A 816 19.73 13.26 21.99
C VAL A 816 21.05 13.48 22.74
N SER A 817 21.12 14.49 23.60
CA SER A 817 22.28 14.67 24.48
C SER A 817 22.01 13.99 25.83
N VAL A 818 22.78 12.97 26.12
CA VAL A 818 22.79 12.34 27.44
C VAL A 818 23.77 13.12 28.32
N THR A 819 23.31 14.19 28.97
CA THR A 819 24.04 14.79 30.06
C THR A 819 23.74 13.98 31.31
N ALA A 820 24.75 13.29 31.84
CA ALA A 820 24.71 12.70 33.16
C ALA A 820 24.54 13.80 34.21
N THR A 821 23.31 14.21 34.47
CA THR A 821 23.04 15.04 35.64
C THR A 821 23.04 14.15 36.88
N ARG A 822 23.54 14.69 37.99
CA ARG A 822 23.52 14.04 39.32
C ARG A 822 22.14 13.56 39.79
N THR A 823 21.07 13.91 39.05
CA THR A 823 19.66 13.61 39.33
C THR A 823 19.03 12.63 38.33
N GLY A 824 19.78 12.08 37.38
CA GLY A 824 19.23 11.08 36.41
C GLY A 824 18.26 11.62 35.37
N GLN A 825 18.07 12.94 35.27
CA GLN A 825 17.26 13.55 34.21
C GLN A 825 18.13 13.82 32.99
N SER A 826 17.77 13.26 31.85
CA SER A 826 18.33 13.62 30.56
C SER A 826 17.88 15.04 30.20
N ILE A 827 18.81 15.98 30.11
CA ILE A 827 18.54 17.29 29.53
C ILE A 827 18.56 17.07 28.02
N LEU A 828 17.40 17.10 27.37
CA LEU A 828 17.30 17.26 25.91
C LEU A 828 17.91 18.62 25.58
N ALA A 829 19.16 18.65 25.11
CA ALA A 829 19.71 19.85 24.51
C ALA A 829 18.82 20.17 23.31
N GLY A 830 18.38 21.43 23.14
CA GLY A 830 17.46 21.89 22.11
C GLY A 830 18.04 21.78 20.67
N LEU A 831 18.42 20.58 20.29
CA LEU A 831 18.83 20.25 18.93
C LEU A 831 17.55 20.12 18.07
N PRO A 832 17.56 20.64 16.84
CA PRO A 832 16.42 20.52 15.96
C PRO A 832 16.06 19.05 15.70
N ASN A 833 14.77 18.77 15.57
CA ASN A 833 14.29 17.45 15.15
C ASN A 833 14.95 17.06 13.82
N ASN A 834 15.36 15.79 13.71
CA ASN A 834 15.91 15.22 12.47
C ASN A 834 17.15 15.98 11.93
N SER A 835 17.97 16.54 12.82
CA SER A 835 19.14 17.35 12.42
C SER A 835 20.38 16.54 12.06
N ARG A 836 20.37 15.22 12.22
CA ARG A 836 21.46 14.32 11.81
C ARG A 836 20.94 13.17 10.95
N SER A 837 21.83 12.54 10.19
CA SER A 837 21.52 11.41 9.33
C SER A 837 22.11 10.12 9.89
N LYS A 838 21.36 9.02 9.73
CA LYS A 838 21.83 7.65 9.98
C LYS A 838 22.95 7.29 8.97
N PRO A 839 23.68 6.20 9.17
CA PRO A 839 24.62 5.69 8.17
C PRO A 839 23.97 5.39 6.82
N ASN A 840 24.76 5.45 5.75
CA ASN A 840 24.30 5.09 4.40
C ASN A 840 23.99 3.60 4.31
N LEU A 841 23.09 3.26 3.41
CA LEU A 841 22.63 1.90 3.16
C LEU A 841 23.13 1.41 1.80
N LEU A 842 23.61 0.17 1.73
CA LEU A 842 23.96 -0.48 0.48
C LEU A 842 23.43 -1.93 0.49
N THR A 843 22.70 -2.29 -0.56
CA THR A 843 22.25 -3.67 -0.75
C THR A 843 22.49 -4.08 -2.19
N VAL A 844 22.99 -5.30 -2.39
CA VAL A 844 23.14 -5.90 -3.72
C VAL A 844 22.46 -7.25 -3.72
N ASP A 845 21.53 -7.43 -4.65
CA ASP A 845 20.81 -8.68 -4.85
C ASP A 845 21.23 -9.29 -6.20
N PHE A 846 21.29 -10.60 -6.25
CA PHE A 846 21.76 -11.37 -7.40
C PHE A 846 20.81 -12.52 -7.70
N ASN A 847 20.60 -12.76 -8.99
CA ASN A 847 19.86 -13.91 -9.48
C ASN A 847 20.58 -14.52 -10.68
N ILE A 848 20.64 -15.83 -10.73
CA ILE A 848 21.13 -16.59 -11.89
C ILE A 848 20.19 -17.75 -12.19
N TYR A 849 19.99 -18.03 -13.46
CA TYR A 849 19.15 -19.16 -13.86
C TYR A 849 19.66 -19.86 -15.12
N LYS A 850 19.26 -21.13 -15.25
CA LYS A 850 19.50 -21.98 -16.43
C LYS A 850 18.18 -22.57 -16.88
N ASN A 851 17.88 -22.42 -18.17
CA ASN A 851 16.68 -23.00 -18.81
C ASN A 851 17.04 -24.30 -19.55
N PHE A 852 16.20 -25.30 -19.38
CA PHE A 852 16.23 -26.56 -20.09
C PHE A 852 14.88 -26.79 -20.76
N VAL A 853 14.90 -27.24 -21.98
CA VAL A 853 13.68 -27.62 -22.71
C VAL A 853 13.65 -29.15 -22.86
N TYR A 854 12.59 -29.75 -22.29
CA TYR A 854 12.38 -31.18 -22.41
C TYR A 854 10.96 -31.43 -22.96
N ARG A 855 10.89 -31.89 -24.21
CA ARG A 855 9.63 -31.97 -24.97
C ARG A 855 8.90 -30.61 -24.98
N ASN A 856 7.69 -30.56 -24.40
CA ASN A 856 6.88 -29.33 -24.29
C ASN A 856 7.05 -28.60 -22.95
N LEU A 857 7.99 -29.07 -22.09
CA LEU A 857 8.23 -28.49 -20.79
C LEU A 857 9.45 -27.56 -20.82
N ASN A 858 9.30 -26.39 -20.29
CA ASN A 858 10.39 -25.47 -19.99
C ASN A 858 10.72 -25.61 -18.50
N ILE A 859 11.92 -26.07 -18.21
CA ILE A 859 12.41 -26.25 -16.82
C ILE A 859 13.48 -25.19 -16.59
N GLN A 860 13.26 -24.35 -15.60
CA GLN A 860 14.25 -23.36 -15.16
C GLN A 860 14.74 -23.75 -13.76
N VAL A 861 16.03 -23.86 -13.59
CA VAL A 861 16.69 -23.93 -12.28
C VAL A 861 17.29 -22.58 -11.98
N PHE A 862 17.09 -22.08 -10.78
CA PHE A 862 17.57 -20.74 -10.40
C PHE A 862 18.12 -20.70 -8.98
N MET A 863 18.98 -19.71 -8.74
CA MET A 863 19.46 -19.33 -7.42
C MET A 863 19.34 -17.81 -7.27
N LYS A 864 18.75 -17.39 -6.16
CA LYS A 864 18.66 -15.97 -5.78
C LYS A 864 19.43 -15.73 -4.49
N MET A 865 20.15 -14.63 -4.44
CA MET A 865 20.83 -14.15 -3.23
C MET A 865 20.40 -12.71 -2.98
N PHE A 866 19.83 -12.45 -1.83
CA PHE A 866 19.52 -11.12 -1.34
C PHE A 866 20.59 -10.67 -0.36
N ASN A 867 20.92 -9.38 -0.38
CA ASN A 867 22.04 -8.82 0.39
C ASN A 867 23.33 -9.65 0.21
N LEU A 868 23.78 -9.78 -1.03
CA LEU A 868 24.93 -10.60 -1.46
C LEU A 868 26.17 -10.41 -0.57
N PHE A 869 26.42 -9.17 -0.15
CA PHE A 869 27.61 -8.81 0.64
C PHE A 869 27.42 -8.95 2.15
N ASP A 870 26.26 -9.43 2.61
CA ASP A 870 25.90 -9.55 4.04
C ASP A 870 26.09 -8.21 4.80
N ALA A 871 25.66 -7.11 4.15
CA ALA A 871 25.81 -5.77 4.71
C ALA A 871 24.86 -5.62 5.92
N ALA A 872 25.40 -5.29 7.08
CA ALA A 872 24.63 -4.95 8.27
C ALA A 872 24.21 -3.48 8.20
N ASN A 873 23.17 -3.19 7.41
CA ASN A 873 22.67 -1.84 7.22
C ASN A 873 21.87 -1.37 8.43
N PRO A 874 22.27 -0.26 9.10
CA PRO A 874 21.53 0.27 10.25
C PRO A 874 20.22 0.93 9.79
N VAL A 875 19.08 0.41 10.24
CA VAL A 875 17.76 1.00 9.99
C VAL A 875 17.27 1.86 11.18
N VAL A 876 17.69 1.48 12.39
CA VAL A 876 17.46 2.25 13.62
C VAL A 876 18.81 2.55 14.27
N VAL A 877 18.93 3.71 14.90
CA VAL A 877 20.13 4.11 15.66
C VAL A 877 19.73 4.71 17.00
N TYR A 878 20.62 4.62 17.98
CA TYR A 878 20.47 5.35 19.25
C TYR A 878 20.68 6.84 19.01
N GLY A 879 19.78 7.67 19.54
CA GLY A 879 19.79 9.11 19.30
C GLY A 879 21.01 9.83 19.88
N ASP A 880 21.64 9.27 20.91
CA ASP A 880 22.82 9.85 21.58
C ASP A 880 24.11 9.63 20.79
N THR A 881 24.26 8.50 20.12
CA THR A 881 25.49 8.13 19.41
C THR A 881 25.35 8.13 17.90
N GLY A 882 24.13 7.98 17.36
CA GLY A 882 23.88 7.74 15.95
C GLY A 882 24.31 6.35 15.46
N ARG A 883 24.55 5.42 16.39
CA ARG A 883 24.98 4.05 16.12
C ARG A 883 23.89 3.04 16.50
N PRO A 884 23.79 1.88 15.81
CA PRO A 884 22.84 0.83 16.16
C PRO A 884 23.30 -0.07 17.30
N ASP A 885 24.61 -0.10 17.59
CA ASP A 885 25.31 -1.07 18.46
C ASP A 885 25.82 -0.46 19.77
N TYR A 886 25.63 0.85 19.99
CA TYR A 886 26.17 1.50 21.18
C TYR A 886 25.35 2.71 21.61
N THR A 887 25.10 2.81 22.91
CA THR A 887 24.46 3.96 23.56
C THR A 887 25.17 4.30 24.87
N LEU A 888 25.21 5.59 25.17
CA LEU A 888 25.70 6.08 26.46
C LEU A 888 24.75 5.76 27.63
N LEU A 889 23.49 5.42 27.34
CA LEU A 889 22.52 4.97 28.35
C LEU A 889 23.02 3.72 29.08
N LEU A 890 23.81 2.87 28.44
CA LEU A 890 24.45 1.71 29.05
C LEU A 890 25.29 2.10 30.25
N LEU A 891 25.99 3.24 30.18
CA LEU A 891 26.83 3.75 31.27
C LEU A 891 26.00 4.43 32.38
N ALA A 892 24.89 5.06 31.99
CA ALA A 892 24.03 5.81 32.91
C ALA A 892 23.09 4.90 33.72
N GLN A 893 22.71 3.74 33.19
CA GLN A 893 21.71 2.85 33.78
C GLN A 893 22.23 1.44 34.10
N ALA A 894 23.55 1.25 34.11
CA ALA A 894 24.22 -0.03 34.31
C ALA A 894 23.82 -0.81 35.58
N ALA A 895 23.24 -0.15 36.57
CA ALA A 895 22.77 -0.77 37.81
C ALA A 895 21.34 -1.34 37.73
N GLN A 896 20.54 -0.99 36.70
CA GLN A 896 19.12 -1.34 36.60
C GLN A 896 18.72 -2.02 35.27
N ALA A 897 19.54 -1.88 34.23
CA ALA A 897 19.27 -2.43 32.91
C ALA A 897 20.06 -3.74 32.64
N ASP A 898 19.49 -4.65 31.88
CA ASP A 898 20.24 -5.78 31.32
C ASP A 898 21.16 -5.22 30.21
N PRO A 899 22.48 -5.37 30.29
CA PRO A 899 23.41 -4.87 29.27
C PRO A 899 23.09 -5.39 27.86
N THR A 900 22.59 -6.62 27.75
CA THR A 900 22.24 -7.25 26.48
C THR A 900 20.93 -6.72 25.88
N TRP A 901 20.16 -5.92 26.62
CA TRP A 901 19.00 -5.18 26.10
C TRP A 901 19.37 -4.22 24.98
N PHE A 902 20.56 -3.65 25.04
CA PHE A 902 21.03 -2.69 24.05
C PHE A 902 21.56 -3.36 22.76
N ASP A 903 21.69 -4.69 22.76
CA ASP A 903 22.06 -5.49 21.59
C ASP A 903 20.77 -5.89 20.82
N ASN A 904 20.21 -4.91 20.10
CA ASN A 904 18.94 -5.12 19.40
C ASN A 904 19.14 -5.49 17.92
N PRO A 905 18.96 -6.74 17.50
CA PRO A 905 19.17 -7.18 16.13
C PRO A 905 18.16 -6.56 15.14
N SER A 906 17.01 -6.08 15.62
CA SER A 906 16.03 -5.41 14.76
C SER A 906 16.45 -4.00 14.31
N TYR A 907 17.54 -3.47 14.84
CA TYR A 907 18.12 -2.21 14.40
C TYR A 907 18.87 -2.31 13.07
N TYR A 908 19.04 -3.53 12.57
CA TYR A 908 19.66 -3.82 11.28
C TYR A 908 18.65 -4.39 10.28
N SER A 909 18.92 -4.14 8.99
CA SER A 909 18.17 -4.77 7.89
C SER A 909 18.39 -6.29 7.85
N GLU A 910 17.60 -6.98 7.03
CA GLU A 910 17.78 -8.42 6.84
C GLU A 910 19.21 -8.78 6.41
N PRO A 911 19.82 -9.85 6.96
CA PRO A 911 21.10 -10.37 6.53
C PRO A 911 21.00 -11.06 5.16
N ARG A 912 22.13 -11.59 4.67
CA ARG A 912 22.14 -12.32 3.40
C ARG A 912 21.18 -13.52 3.46
N ARG A 913 20.33 -13.62 2.42
CA ARG A 913 19.38 -14.71 2.22
C ARG A 913 19.68 -15.40 0.90
N ILE A 914 19.74 -16.75 0.92
CA ILE A 914 20.01 -17.57 -0.26
C ILE A 914 18.79 -18.46 -0.53
N GLN A 915 18.41 -18.57 -1.79
CA GLN A 915 17.28 -19.36 -2.24
C GLN A 915 17.65 -20.14 -3.50
N VAL A 916 17.21 -21.39 -3.58
CA VAL A 916 17.40 -22.26 -4.74
C VAL A 916 16.07 -22.91 -5.11
N GLY A 917 15.78 -22.93 -6.37
CA GLY A 917 14.49 -23.45 -6.83
C GLY A 917 14.44 -23.86 -8.27
N THR A 918 13.27 -24.40 -8.60
CA THR A 918 12.95 -24.86 -9.95
C THR A 918 11.57 -24.35 -10.34
N ARG A 919 11.45 -23.95 -11.59
CA ARG A 919 10.20 -23.59 -12.25
C ARG A 919 9.98 -24.50 -13.44
N ILE A 920 8.80 -25.05 -13.57
CA ILE A 920 8.38 -25.89 -14.68
C ILE A 920 7.18 -25.20 -15.34
N GLY A 921 7.23 -24.99 -16.65
CA GLY A 921 6.13 -24.42 -17.43
C GLY A 921 5.84 -25.19 -18.72
N PHE A 922 4.59 -25.15 -19.20
CA PHE A 922 4.13 -25.77 -20.45
C PHE A 922 3.16 -24.85 -21.20
#